data_a980bf52530722ccc7b5c13fc50ae4a4
#
_entry.id   a980bf52530722ccc7b5c13fc50ae4a4
#
_cell.length_a   1.000
_cell.length_b   1.000
_cell.length_c   1.000
_cell.angle_alpha   90.00
_cell.angle_beta   90.00
_cell.angle_gamma   90.00
#
_symmetry.space_group_name_H-M   'P 1'
#
loop_
_entity.id
_entity.type
_entity.pdbx_description
1 polymer ?
#
loop_
_entity_poly.entity_id
_entity_poly.type
_entity_poly.pdbx_seq_one_letter_code
_entity_poly.pdbx_strand_id
1 'polypeptide(L)'
;MRPILTIFLFFSLTISAFAQQKLQAFSLTEVSLGPGLLKNAQQTDLKYILELNPDRLLAPYLREAGLKAKLESYGNWENTGLDGHMAGHYLSALSFMYAATKNAEIKGRLDYMISELKRCQTANGDGYVSGIPGGKKMWTEIKAGNIRASSFSLNDKWVPLYNIHKIFSGLYDAYAVAGNMQAKAILIGLTDWCLNLVSTLSDEQIQQMLKSEHGGLNEVFANVYSITGNKKYLVLARQFSDKTLLKPLLNKTDALNGLHANTQIPKVIGYEQIGIAGKDTTMENAAAFFWNTVVNNRTVVIGGNSVREHFNPSDDFSSMIESREGPETCNSYNMLKLTKQLFLSQPSSKYIDYYEQTLYNHILSSQNPEGGFVYFTPIRPGHYRTYSRAQESFWCCVGSGIENHGKYGELIYSHSANDIFVNLFVPSVLNWKEKGVSIIQETNFPTQETTSLTLKLKKNSRFNINFRKPSWVVHNEMKIYVNRKLQLAANDESGYIKLNRLWETGDVIELKLPMHTKANFLPDGSDWVAFTRGPIVLAAELDTLSEPNLFADGSRMGHIASGALLPLNEAPLLVGNKATLAQNVQPEQSKNMNFSASTLIYQPKYKNLKLVPFYTLNEKRYVIYWPYTDFAHLPERIKSMNLYEKEKIKLELATVDLINTGEQQPETDHGFKGEQTDNGTFHERHFRNGKSWFSYRLKDKDLAATKLSFTLHGNERNKTFSVFINDKLLQKVNIDGTSGNDFYVSEINIPKTLLAVEMELKFVAASNSTIPNIYEIRLLK
;
A
#
# COMPACT_ATOMS: atom_id res chain seq x y z
N MET A 1 -29.16 -57.08 52.98
CA MET A 1 -28.22 -56.10 52.43
C MET A 1 -28.37 -56.14 50.91
N ARG A 2 -28.99 -55.15 50.33
CA ARG A 2 -29.11 -54.98 48.88
C ARG A 2 -28.04 -53.94 48.41
N PRO A 3 -27.26 -54.18 47.34
CA PRO A 3 -26.36 -53.20 46.81
C PRO A 3 -27.11 -52.18 45.92
N ILE A 4 -26.86 -50.90 46.20
CA ILE A 4 -27.33 -49.78 45.40
C ILE A 4 -26.37 -49.65 44.19
N LEU A 5 -26.91 -49.81 42.99
CA LEU A 5 -26.16 -49.62 41.72
C LEU A 5 -26.28 -48.12 41.31
N THR A 6 -25.19 -47.38 41.45
CA THR A 6 -25.10 -45.97 41.05
C THR A 6 -24.74 -45.94 39.58
N ILE A 7 -25.68 -45.55 38.71
CA ILE A 7 -25.48 -45.35 37.29
C ILE A 7 -24.88 -43.92 37.09
N PHE A 8 -23.59 -43.84 36.69
CA PHE A 8 -22.98 -42.61 36.20
C PHE A 8 -23.40 -42.36 34.74
N LEU A 9 -24.27 -41.37 34.49
CA LEU A 9 -24.56 -40.90 33.16
C LEU A 9 -23.40 -39.98 32.73
N PHE A 10 -22.54 -40.45 31.82
CA PHE A 10 -21.59 -39.62 31.10
C PHE A 10 -22.34 -38.77 30.05
N PHE A 11 -22.56 -37.49 30.31
CA PHE A 11 -22.94 -36.52 29.29
C PHE A 11 -21.70 -36.19 28.46
N SER A 12 -21.52 -36.83 27.30
CA SER A 12 -20.56 -36.42 26.30
C SER A 12 -21.08 -35.15 25.61
N LEU A 13 -20.57 -34.01 26.04
CA LEU A 13 -20.69 -32.73 25.29
C LEU A 13 -19.89 -32.90 23.99
N THR A 14 -20.57 -33.29 22.91
CA THR A 14 -20.02 -33.10 21.54
C THR A 14 -19.96 -31.63 21.25
N ILE A 15 -18.81 -31.00 21.47
CA ILE A 15 -18.49 -29.68 20.89
C ILE A 15 -18.37 -29.92 19.38
N SER A 16 -19.47 -29.68 18.67
CA SER A 16 -19.43 -29.55 17.22
C SER A 16 -18.55 -28.34 16.89
N ALA A 17 -17.28 -28.60 16.62
CA ALA A 17 -16.46 -27.60 15.96
C ALA A 17 -17.11 -27.32 14.59
N PHE A 18 -17.88 -26.24 14.49
CA PHE A 18 -18.30 -25.73 13.20
C PHE A 18 -17.04 -25.38 12.44
N ALA A 19 -16.63 -26.24 11.51
CA ALA A 19 -15.61 -25.88 10.53
C ALA A 19 -16.11 -24.62 9.82
N GLN A 20 -15.45 -23.50 10.07
CA GLN A 20 -15.78 -22.21 9.47
C GLN A 20 -15.72 -22.37 7.95
N GLN A 21 -16.84 -22.16 7.28
CA GLN A 21 -16.98 -22.43 5.85
C GLN A 21 -16.18 -21.39 5.06
N LYS A 22 -15.13 -21.82 4.34
CA LYS A 22 -14.35 -20.94 3.44
C LYS A 22 -15.26 -20.39 2.34
N LEU A 23 -15.15 -19.10 2.09
CA LEU A 23 -15.88 -18.42 1.02
C LEU A 23 -15.07 -18.43 -0.28
N GLN A 24 -15.78 -18.16 -1.37
CA GLN A 24 -15.22 -17.91 -2.69
C GLN A 24 -15.66 -16.54 -3.19
N ALA A 25 -14.76 -15.81 -3.81
CA ALA A 25 -15.12 -14.63 -4.57
C ALA A 25 -15.80 -15.04 -5.88
N PHE A 26 -16.78 -14.27 -6.32
CA PHE A 26 -17.26 -14.39 -7.69
C PHE A 26 -16.20 -13.96 -8.69
N SER A 27 -16.16 -14.61 -9.85
CA SER A 27 -15.32 -14.16 -10.95
C SER A 27 -15.71 -12.72 -11.36
N LEU A 28 -14.72 -11.89 -11.71
CA LEU A 28 -14.98 -10.57 -12.32
C LEU A 28 -15.84 -10.65 -13.60
N THR A 29 -15.88 -11.82 -14.22
CA THR A 29 -16.77 -12.05 -15.38
C THR A 29 -18.24 -12.22 -15.01
N GLU A 30 -18.55 -12.46 -13.73
CA GLU A 30 -19.90 -12.65 -13.20
C GLU A 30 -20.44 -11.39 -12.52
N VAL A 31 -19.57 -10.44 -12.19
CA VAL A 31 -19.95 -9.18 -11.53
C VAL A 31 -19.63 -8.01 -12.44
N SER A 32 -20.64 -7.27 -12.87
CA SER A 32 -20.47 -6.05 -13.65
C SER A 32 -20.92 -4.82 -12.86
N LEU A 33 -20.15 -3.72 -12.95
CA LEU A 33 -20.50 -2.46 -12.31
C LEU A 33 -21.64 -1.77 -13.06
N GLY A 34 -22.64 -1.29 -12.32
CA GLY A 34 -23.64 -0.35 -12.78
C GLY A 34 -23.11 1.09 -12.88
N PRO A 35 -23.88 2.03 -13.46
CA PRO A 35 -23.52 3.44 -13.53
C PRO A 35 -23.26 4.01 -12.14
N GLY A 36 -22.21 4.82 -12.00
CA GLY A 36 -21.85 5.45 -10.74
C GLY A 36 -20.34 5.67 -10.60
N LEU A 37 -19.94 6.08 -9.40
CA LEU A 37 -18.59 6.54 -9.08
C LEU A 37 -17.49 5.54 -9.48
N LEU A 38 -17.61 4.28 -9.03
CA LEU A 38 -16.59 3.25 -9.32
C LEU A 38 -16.58 2.84 -10.80
N LYS A 39 -17.74 2.90 -11.48
CA LYS A 39 -17.80 2.64 -12.94
C LYS A 39 -17.07 3.73 -13.73
N ASN A 40 -17.22 4.98 -13.34
CA ASN A 40 -16.51 6.10 -13.97
C ASN A 40 -15.00 5.94 -13.79
N ALA A 41 -14.53 5.64 -12.57
CA ALA A 41 -13.14 5.38 -12.28
C ALA A 41 -12.57 4.19 -13.10
N GLN A 42 -13.34 3.11 -13.24
CA GLN A 42 -12.98 1.99 -14.11
C GLN A 42 -12.83 2.41 -15.59
N GLN A 43 -13.67 3.30 -16.08
CA GLN A 43 -13.59 3.81 -17.44
C GLN A 43 -12.40 4.75 -17.66
N THR A 44 -12.08 5.59 -16.67
CA THR A 44 -10.87 6.43 -16.71
C THR A 44 -9.62 5.56 -16.76
N ASP A 45 -9.54 4.52 -15.94
CA ASP A 45 -8.43 3.58 -15.96
C ASP A 45 -8.32 2.79 -17.28
N LEU A 46 -9.44 2.35 -17.84
CA LEU A 46 -9.47 1.70 -19.16
C LEU A 46 -8.82 2.59 -20.24
N LYS A 47 -9.10 3.90 -20.23
CA LYS A 47 -8.46 4.85 -21.16
C LYS A 47 -6.96 4.92 -20.92
N TYR A 48 -6.53 5.07 -19.66
CA TYR A 48 -5.11 5.13 -19.31
C TYR A 48 -4.34 3.88 -19.73
N ILE A 49 -4.90 2.68 -19.49
CA ILE A 49 -4.33 1.40 -19.94
C ILE A 49 -4.18 1.38 -21.48
N LEU A 50 -5.15 1.92 -22.22
CA LEU A 50 -5.12 1.96 -23.68
C LEU A 50 -4.14 3.01 -24.25
N GLU A 51 -3.72 4.01 -23.49
CA GLU A 51 -2.67 4.97 -23.85
C GLU A 51 -1.26 4.34 -23.82
N LEU A 52 -1.05 3.29 -23.01
CA LEU A 52 0.24 2.61 -22.92
C LEU A 52 0.52 1.76 -24.16
N ASN A 53 1.76 1.82 -24.64
CA ASN A 53 2.20 1.06 -25.82
C ASN A 53 2.85 -0.28 -25.40
N PRO A 54 2.25 -1.45 -25.77
CA PRO A 54 2.79 -2.76 -25.43
C PRO A 54 4.22 -3.01 -25.95
N ASP A 55 4.61 -2.49 -27.11
CA ASP A 55 5.95 -2.70 -27.68
C ASP A 55 7.04 -1.99 -26.86
N ARG A 56 6.72 -0.83 -26.27
CA ARG A 56 7.63 -0.13 -25.34
C ARG A 56 7.80 -0.88 -24.02
N LEU A 57 6.70 -1.47 -23.48
CA LEU A 57 6.74 -2.29 -22.27
C LEU A 57 7.46 -3.63 -22.49
N LEU A 58 7.40 -4.20 -23.69
CA LEU A 58 8.08 -5.44 -24.07
C LEU A 58 9.56 -5.24 -24.43
N ALA A 59 9.99 -4.01 -24.71
CA ALA A 59 11.36 -3.74 -25.17
C ALA A 59 12.44 -4.28 -24.21
N PRO A 60 12.37 -4.15 -22.87
CA PRO A 60 13.34 -4.75 -21.96
C PRO A 60 13.42 -6.27 -22.08
N TYR A 61 12.30 -6.96 -22.23
CA TYR A 61 12.21 -8.41 -22.34
C TYR A 61 12.83 -8.93 -23.64
N LEU A 62 12.59 -8.22 -24.74
CA LEU A 62 13.17 -8.56 -26.04
C LEU A 62 14.67 -8.40 -26.01
N ARG A 63 15.19 -7.28 -25.46
CA ARG A 63 16.63 -7.05 -25.31
C ARG A 63 17.30 -8.12 -24.46
N GLU A 64 16.73 -8.46 -23.30
CA GLU A 64 17.32 -9.48 -22.41
C GLU A 64 17.27 -10.89 -23.02
N ALA A 65 16.29 -11.17 -23.88
CA ALA A 65 16.23 -12.41 -24.66
C ALA A 65 17.15 -12.42 -25.91
N GLY A 66 17.92 -11.35 -26.16
CA GLY A 66 18.75 -11.22 -27.36
C GLY A 66 17.95 -11.00 -28.65
N LEU A 67 16.71 -10.57 -28.55
CA LEU A 67 15.81 -10.26 -29.66
C LEU A 67 15.77 -8.76 -29.94
N LYS A 68 15.53 -8.39 -31.21
CA LYS A 68 15.38 -6.98 -31.58
C LYS A 68 14.07 -6.42 -31.00
N ALA A 69 14.18 -5.38 -30.17
CA ALA A 69 13.06 -4.59 -29.71
C ALA A 69 12.41 -3.83 -30.89
N LYS A 70 11.08 -3.72 -30.90
CA LYS A 70 10.33 -3.01 -31.94
C LYS A 70 10.37 -1.49 -31.73
N LEU A 71 10.35 -1.06 -30.46
CA LEU A 71 10.44 0.33 -30.02
C LEU A 71 11.40 0.44 -28.83
N GLU A 72 11.83 1.66 -28.52
CA GLU A 72 12.54 1.95 -27.29
C GLU A 72 11.62 1.79 -26.07
N SER A 73 12.19 1.34 -24.94
CA SER A 73 11.46 1.25 -23.66
C SER A 73 10.99 2.63 -23.18
N TYR A 74 10.06 2.64 -22.24
CA TYR A 74 9.74 3.84 -21.51
C TYR A 74 10.94 4.32 -20.67
N GLY A 75 10.89 5.59 -20.28
CA GLY A 75 11.83 6.22 -19.36
C GLY A 75 11.48 6.02 -17.89
N ASN A 76 11.94 6.95 -17.05
CA ASN A 76 11.72 6.96 -15.61
C ASN A 76 12.26 5.66 -14.96
N TRP A 77 11.49 4.91 -14.16
CA TRP A 77 11.96 3.67 -13.54
C TRP A 77 12.16 2.51 -14.54
N GLU A 78 11.48 2.55 -15.70
CA GLU A 78 11.57 1.53 -16.76
C GLU A 78 12.91 1.54 -17.54
N ASN A 79 13.79 2.51 -17.32
CA ASN A 79 15.13 2.56 -17.91
C ASN A 79 16.24 2.96 -16.94
N THR A 80 15.95 2.97 -15.63
CA THR A 80 16.92 3.31 -14.57
C THR A 80 17.19 2.18 -13.61
N GLY A 81 16.93 0.93 -14.02
CA GLY A 81 17.25 -0.31 -13.29
C GLY A 81 16.04 -1.14 -12.86
N LEU A 82 14.82 -0.64 -13.02
CA LEU A 82 13.60 -1.41 -12.76
C LEU A 82 12.92 -1.83 -14.08
N ASP A 83 13.70 -1.92 -15.15
CA ASP A 83 13.24 -2.23 -16.50
C ASP A 83 12.37 -3.50 -16.53
N GLY A 84 11.17 -3.39 -17.07
CA GLY A 84 10.23 -4.50 -17.26
C GLY A 84 9.20 -4.73 -16.15
N HIS A 85 9.29 -4.05 -14.99
CA HIS A 85 8.31 -4.26 -13.91
C HIS A 85 6.89 -3.85 -14.34
N MET A 86 6.75 -2.76 -15.12
CA MET A 86 5.47 -2.29 -15.60
C MET A 86 4.78 -3.26 -16.56
N ALA A 87 5.53 -4.05 -17.33
CA ALA A 87 4.92 -5.08 -18.18
C ALA A 87 4.16 -6.13 -17.36
N GLY A 88 4.69 -6.51 -16.19
CA GLY A 88 4.00 -7.42 -15.27
C GLY A 88 2.70 -6.82 -14.71
N HIS A 89 2.76 -5.59 -14.21
CA HIS A 89 1.57 -4.84 -13.78
C HIS A 89 0.54 -4.68 -14.91
N TYR A 90 1.01 -4.37 -16.12
CA TYR A 90 0.14 -4.20 -17.28
C TYR A 90 -0.59 -5.49 -17.66
N LEU A 91 0.05 -6.65 -17.57
CA LEU A 91 -0.61 -7.95 -17.76
C LEU A 91 -1.73 -8.19 -16.74
N SER A 92 -1.48 -7.90 -15.46
CA SER A 92 -2.50 -7.98 -14.41
C SER A 92 -3.66 -7.02 -14.71
N ALA A 93 -3.35 -5.76 -15.04
CA ALA A 93 -4.34 -4.73 -15.38
C ALA A 93 -5.20 -5.13 -16.59
N LEU A 94 -4.57 -5.59 -17.67
CA LEU A 94 -5.27 -6.10 -18.85
C LEU A 94 -6.19 -7.27 -18.50
N SER A 95 -5.75 -8.17 -17.62
CA SER A 95 -6.51 -9.35 -17.20
C SER A 95 -7.75 -8.96 -16.39
N PHE A 96 -7.61 -8.09 -15.40
CA PHE A 96 -8.72 -7.58 -14.58
C PHE A 96 -9.69 -6.75 -15.42
N MET A 97 -9.17 -5.83 -16.24
CA MET A 97 -9.99 -4.95 -17.06
C MET A 97 -10.77 -5.74 -18.14
N TYR A 98 -10.15 -6.74 -18.78
CA TYR A 98 -10.84 -7.64 -19.69
C TYR A 98 -11.93 -8.45 -18.99
N ALA A 99 -11.64 -9.04 -17.86
CA ALA A 99 -12.62 -9.82 -17.10
C ALA A 99 -13.84 -8.96 -16.71
N ALA A 100 -13.61 -7.72 -16.26
CA ALA A 100 -14.65 -6.80 -15.81
C ALA A 100 -15.46 -6.15 -16.94
N THR A 101 -14.86 -5.92 -18.12
CA THR A 101 -15.49 -5.11 -19.20
C THR A 101 -15.77 -5.86 -20.47
N LYS A 102 -15.11 -6.99 -20.71
CA LYS A 102 -15.12 -7.74 -21.98
C LYS A 102 -14.62 -6.93 -23.20
N ASN A 103 -13.84 -5.89 -22.97
CA ASN A 103 -13.28 -5.05 -24.04
C ASN A 103 -12.37 -5.87 -24.94
N ALA A 104 -12.65 -5.88 -26.26
CA ALA A 104 -11.94 -6.69 -27.25
C ALA A 104 -10.50 -6.20 -27.48
N GLU A 105 -10.25 -4.88 -27.43
CA GLU A 105 -8.91 -4.31 -27.59
C GLU A 105 -8.01 -4.70 -26.43
N ILE A 106 -8.50 -4.64 -25.19
CA ILE A 106 -7.78 -5.12 -24.00
C ILE A 106 -7.41 -6.60 -24.16
N LYS A 107 -8.34 -7.43 -24.66
CA LYS A 107 -8.06 -8.86 -24.90
C LYS A 107 -6.97 -9.05 -25.97
N GLY A 108 -7.06 -8.30 -27.06
CA GLY A 108 -6.05 -8.34 -28.12
C GLY A 108 -4.64 -7.96 -27.62
N ARG A 109 -4.53 -6.91 -26.80
CA ARG A 109 -3.28 -6.48 -26.17
C ARG A 109 -2.73 -7.53 -25.20
N LEU A 110 -3.59 -8.14 -24.38
CA LEU A 110 -3.20 -9.23 -23.47
C LEU A 110 -2.61 -10.41 -24.23
N ASP A 111 -3.31 -10.90 -25.28
CA ASP A 111 -2.86 -12.04 -26.07
C ASP A 111 -1.55 -11.72 -26.81
N TYR A 112 -1.42 -10.50 -27.32
CA TYR A 112 -0.20 -10.03 -27.96
C TYR A 112 1.00 -10.03 -26.98
N MET A 113 0.84 -9.44 -25.79
CA MET A 113 1.88 -9.43 -24.75
C MET A 113 2.31 -10.85 -24.38
N ILE A 114 1.37 -11.75 -24.15
CA ILE A 114 1.66 -13.15 -23.81
C ILE A 114 2.40 -13.86 -24.94
N SER A 115 2.03 -13.62 -26.20
CA SER A 115 2.71 -14.20 -27.37
C SER A 115 4.18 -13.75 -27.46
N GLU A 116 4.44 -12.45 -27.30
CA GLU A 116 5.81 -11.91 -27.32
C GLU A 116 6.66 -12.40 -26.13
N LEU A 117 6.08 -12.50 -24.94
CA LEU A 117 6.77 -13.07 -23.76
C LEU A 117 7.09 -14.57 -23.97
N LYS A 118 6.20 -15.33 -24.62
CA LYS A 118 6.49 -16.72 -25.00
C LYS A 118 7.66 -16.80 -25.99
N ARG A 119 7.73 -15.87 -26.92
CA ARG A 119 8.85 -15.78 -27.88
C ARG A 119 10.18 -15.49 -27.13
N CYS A 120 10.15 -14.56 -26.15
CA CYS A 120 11.31 -14.27 -25.31
C CYS A 120 11.74 -15.50 -24.47
N GLN A 121 10.80 -16.18 -23.82
CA GLN A 121 11.07 -17.40 -23.05
C GLN A 121 11.68 -18.49 -23.93
N THR A 122 11.17 -18.66 -25.14
CA THR A 122 11.67 -19.66 -26.11
C THR A 122 13.09 -19.33 -26.57
N ALA A 123 13.39 -18.04 -26.82
CA ALA A 123 14.73 -17.60 -27.18
C ALA A 123 15.76 -17.79 -26.05
N ASN A 124 15.35 -17.65 -24.79
CA ASN A 124 16.19 -17.92 -23.64
C ASN A 124 16.48 -19.42 -23.44
N GLY A 125 15.55 -20.31 -23.77
CA GLY A 125 15.72 -21.76 -23.83
C GLY A 125 15.62 -22.51 -22.51
N ASP A 126 15.73 -21.80 -21.36
CA ASP A 126 15.79 -22.39 -20.01
C ASP A 126 14.54 -22.12 -19.15
N GLY A 127 13.53 -21.48 -19.71
CA GLY A 127 12.31 -21.08 -19.01
C GLY A 127 12.32 -19.64 -18.47
N TYR A 128 13.47 -18.97 -18.46
CA TYR A 128 13.61 -17.58 -18.03
C TYR A 128 12.89 -16.59 -18.95
N VAL A 129 12.23 -15.62 -18.34
CA VAL A 129 11.69 -14.44 -19.02
C VAL A 129 11.66 -13.26 -18.07
N SER A 130 12.39 -12.20 -18.39
CA SER A 130 12.47 -10.97 -17.55
C SER A 130 12.99 -9.81 -18.40
N GLY A 131 12.75 -8.58 -17.92
CA GLY A 131 13.29 -7.35 -18.52
C GLY A 131 14.52 -6.80 -17.79
N ILE A 132 15.04 -7.47 -16.75
CA ILE A 132 16.15 -6.99 -15.91
C ILE A 132 17.44 -6.90 -16.73
N PRO A 133 18.05 -5.72 -16.91
CA PRO A 133 19.26 -5.57 -17.74
C PRO A 133 20.44 -6.37 -17.18
N GLY A 134 20.97 -7.30 -17.98
CA GLY A 134 22.06 -8.19 -17.59
C GLY A 134 21.67 -9.19 -16.49
N GLY A 135 20.38 -9.49 -16.36
CA GLY A 135 19.83 -10.39 -15.35
C GLY A 135 20.42 -11.78 -15.42
N LYS A 136 20.63 -12.35 -16.62
CA LYS A 136 21.22 -13.69 -16.79
C LYS A 136 22.58 -13.86 -16.09
N LYS A 137 23.47 -12.86 -16.21
CA LYS A 137 24.76 -12.86 -15.51
C LYS A 137 24.60 -12.85 -14.01
N MET A 138 23.76 -11.97 -13.50
CA MET A 138 23.46 -11.86 -12.07
C MET A 138 22.90 -13.17 -11.50
N TRP A 139 21.94 -13.80 -12.19
CA TRP A 139 21.36 -15.08 -11.75
C TRP A 139 22.38 -16.22 -11.77
N THR A 140 23.34 -16.20 -12.70
CA THR A 140 24.44 -17.17 -12.72
C THR A 140 25.36 -17.01 -11.50
N GLU A 141 25.67 -15.77 -11.09
CA GLU A 141 26.45 -15.49 -9.87
C GLU A 141 25.71 -15.99 -8.63
N ILE A 142 24.39 -15.71 -8.52
CA ILE A 142 23.56 -16.15 -7.40
C ILE A 142 23.51 -17.69 -7.32
N LYS A 143 23.27 -18.37 -8.46
CA LYS A 143 23.26 -19.84 -8.51
C LYS A 143 24.58 -20.47 -8.07
N ALA A 144 25.70 -19.78 -8.30
CA ALA A 144 27.02 -20.19 -7.82
C ALA A 144 27.25 -19.89 -6.31
N GLY A 145 26.27 -19.33 -5.61
CA GLY A 145 26.34 -18.98 -4.18
C GLY A 145 26.99 -17.62 -3.90
N ASN A 146 27.31 -16.82 -4.93
CA ASN A 146 27.87 -15.47 -4.79
C ASN A 146 26.75 -14.47 -4.61
N ILE A 147 26.28 -14.27 -3.38
CA ILE A 147 25.12 -13.45 -3.05
C ILE A 147 25.57 -12.19 -2.30
N ARG A 148 25.27 -11.03 -2.88
CA ARG A 148 25.44 -9.71 -2.27
C ARG A 148 24.07 -9.03 -2.22
N ALA A 149 23.45 -8.95 -1.03
CA ALA A 149 22.11 -8.41 -0.88
C ALA A 149 22.05 -7.34 0.21
N SER A 150 21.33 -6.28 -0.09
CA SER A 150 20.83 -5.27 0.87
C SER A 150 19.33 -5.10 0.66
N SER A 151 18.67 -4.23 1.42
CA SER A 151 17.21 -4.02 1.35
C SER A 151 16.70 -3.77 -0.09
N PHE A 152 17.46 -3.01 -0.90
CA PHE A 152 17.05 -2.61 -2.25
C PHE A 152 18.04 -3.00 -3.35
N SER A 153 19.00 -3.86 -3.03
CA SER A 153 19.98 -4.32 -4.01
C SER A 153 20.24 -5.82 -3.87
N LEU A 154 20.40 -6.48 -5.02
CA LEU A 154 20.86 -7.86 -5.11
C LEU A 154 21.85 -7.94 -6.27
N ASN A 155 23.12 -8.31 -5.97
CA ASN A 155 24.21 -8.39 -6.94
C ASN A 155 24.26 -7.17 -7.87
N ASP A 156 24.28 -5.98 -7.27
CA ASP A 156 24.37 -4.67 -7.91
C ASP A 156 23.18 -4.29 -8.82
N LYS A 157 22.06 -5.03 -8.73
CA LYS A 157 20.80 -4.69 -9.41
C LYS A 157 19.77 -4.16 -8.42
N TRP A 158 18.99 -3.19 -8.85
CA TRP A 158 17.91 -2.62 -8.07
C TRP A 158 16.73 -3.57 -8.02
N VAL A 159 16.41 -4.07 -6.82
CA VAL A 159 15.28 -4.96 -6.46
C VAL A 159 14.88 -5.98 -7.54
N PRO A 160 15.83 -6.82 -8.05
CA PRO A 160 15.51 -7.70 -9.18
C PRO A 160 14.49 -8.78 -8.85
N LEU A 161 14.38 -9.19 -7.59
CA LEU A 161 13.35 -10.15 -7.14
C LEU A 161 11.95 -9.53 -7.14
N TYR A 162 11.82 -8.25 -6.77
CA TYR A 162 10.58 -7.49 -6.93
C TYR A 162 10.20 -7.37 -8.41
N ASN A 163 11.16 -7.01 -9.25
CA ASN A 163 10.93 -6.85 -10.69
C ASN A 163 10.39 -8.15 -11.32
N ILE A 164 11.09 -9.28 -11.09
CA ILE A 164 10.64 -10.58 -11.65
C ILE A 164 9.32 -11.05 -11.04
N HIS A 165 9.00 -10.68 -9.79
CA HIS A 165 7.71 -10.96 -9.18
C HIS A 165 6.56 -10.38 -10.01
N LYS A 166 6.72 -9.19 -10.60
CA LYS A 166 5.65 -8.55 -11.36
C LYS A 166 5.26 -9.34 -12.59
N ILE A 167 6.22 -9.90 -13.32
CA ILE A 167 5.89 -10.76 -14.47
C ILE A 167 5.29 -12.10 -14.03
N PHE A 168 5.72 -12.67 -12.90
CA PHE A 168 5.08 -13.83 -12.31
C PHE A 168 3.60 -13.58 -12.00
N SER A 169 3.29 -12.45 -11.31
CA SER A 169 1.92 -12.04 -10.99
C SER A 169 1.09 -11.81 -12.25
N GLY A 170 1.62 -11.07 -13.21
CA GLY A 170 0.92 -10.79 -14.47
C GLY A 170 0.57 -12.05 -15.26
N LEU A 171 1.50 -13.02 -15.32
CA LEU A 171 1.25 -14.31 -15.96
C LEU A 171 0.20 -15.15 -15.20
N TYR A 172 0.23 -15.11 -13.87
CA TYR A 172 -0.77 -15.78 -13.05
C TYR A 172 -2.16 -15.18 -13.28
N ASP A 173 -2.29 -13.86 -13.24
CA ASP A 173 -3.57 -13.16 -13.44
C ASP A 173 -4.10 -13.35 -14.87
N ALA A 174 -3.22 -13.35 -15.88
CA ALA A 174 -3.59 -13.65 -17.26
C ALA A 174 -4.22 -15.06 -17.42
N TYR A 175 -3.73 -16.02 -16.65
CA TYR A 175 -4.32 -17.37 -16.60
C TYR A 175 -5.56 -17.40 -15.70
N ALA A 176 -5.44 -17.03 -14.43
CA ALA A 176 -6.48 -17.26 -13.43
C ALA A 176 -7.72 -16.38 -13.63
N VAL A 177 -7.54 -15.16 -14.16
CA VAL A 177 -8.62 -14.16 -14.32
C VAL A 177 -9.11 -14.09 -15.77
N ALA A 178 -8.18 -14.08 -16.74
CA ALA A 178 -8.53 -13.93 -18.16
C ALA A 178 -8.56 -15.26 -18.93
N GLY A 179 -8.18 -16.38 -18.32
CA GLY A 179 -8.27 -17.73 -18.91
C GLY A 179 -7.19 -18.04 -19.96
N ASN A 180 -6.08 -17.29 -20.01
CA ASN A 180 -5.05 -17.48 -21.04
C ASN A 180 -4.15 -18.67 -20.71
N MET A 181 -4.30 -19.77 -21.46
CA MET A 181 -3.55 -21.02 -21.24
C MET A 181 -2.07 -20.91 -21.58
N GLN A 182 -1.68 -20.03 -22.51
CA GLN A 182 -0.28 -19.81 -22.85
C GLN A 182 0.46 -19.11 -21.70
N ALA A 183 -0.21 -18.19 -21.00
CA ALA A 183 0.31 -17.55 -19.78
C ALA A 183 0.62 -18.58 -18.68
N LYS A 184 -0.28 -19.58 -18.46
CA LYS A 184 -0.01 -20.70 -17.56
C LYS A 184 1.25 -21.47 -17.92
N ALA A 185 1.45 -21.76 -19.21
CA ALA A 185 2.62 -22.50 -19.67
C ALA A 185 3.93 -21.70 -19.45
N ILE A 186 3.91 -20.38 -19.70
CA ILE A 186 5.04 -19.49 -19.44
C ILE A 186 5.33 -19.42 -17.94
N LEU A 187 4.31 -19.26 -17.11
CA LEU A 187 4.38 -19.18 -15.65
C LEU A 187 5.04 -20.44 -15.06
N ILE A 188 4.61 -21.62 -15.49
CA ILE A 188 5.20 -22.90 -15.02
C ILE A 188 6.67 -22.99 -15.44
N GLY A 189 7.01 -22.65 -16.70
CA GLY A 189 8.40 -22.64 -17.17
C GLY A 189 9.28 -21.70 -16.37
N LEU A 190 8.81 -20.47 -16.06
CA LEU A 190 9.53 -19.50 -15.24
C LEU A 190 9.67 -19.98 -13.78
N THR A 191 8.67 -20.69 -13.24
CA THR A 191 8.74 -21.27 -11.89
C THR A 191 9.75 -22.41 -11.83
N ASP A 192 9.81 -23.28 -12.86
CA ASP A 192 10.79 -24.34 -12.94
C ASP A 192 12.23 -23.79 -13.13
N TRP A 193 12.37 -22.68 -13.86
CA TRP A 193 13.64 -21.95 -13.91
C TRP A 193 14.06 -21.46 -12.51
N CYS A 194 13.15 -20.87 -11.73
CA CYS A 194 13.43 -20.42 -10.36
C CYS A 194 13.80 -21.58 -9.44
N LEU A 195 13.14 -22.74 -9.54
CA LEU A 195 13.54 -23.98 -8.84
C LEU A 195 14.97 -24.37 -9.18
N ASN A 196 15.35 -24.34 -10.46
CA ASN A 196 16.69 -24.64 -10.89
C ASN A 196 17.71 -23.60 -10.40
N LEU A 197 17.34 -22.32 -10.35
CA LEU A 197 18.17 -21.24 -9.81
C LEU A 197 18.60 -21.53 -8.37
N VAL A 198 17.64 -21.89 -7.51
CA VAL A 198 17.90 -22.09 -6.07
C VAL A 198 18.31 -23.51 -5.71
N SER A 199 18.35 -24.45 -6.66
CA SER A 199 18.60 -25.89 -6.40
C SER A 199 19.96 -26.20 -5.76
N THR A 200 20.93 -25.31 -5.89
CA THR A 200 22.29 -25.41 -5.34
C THR A 200 22.50 -24.59 -4.08
N LEU A 201 21.51 -23.79 -3.68
CA LEU A 201 21.61 -22.88 -2.54
C LEU A 201 21.15 -23.55 -1.25
N SER A 202 21.82 -23.24 -0.14
CA SER A 202 21.31 -23.56 1.18
C SER A 202 20.15 -22.64 1.59
N ASP A 203 19.39 -23.04 2.62
CA ASP A 203 18.33 -22.19 3.17
C ASP A 203 18.86 -20.86 3.66
N GLU A 204 20.06 -20.80 4.25
CA GLU A 204 20.73 -19.56 4.69
C GLU A 204 21.06 -18.66 3.50
N GLN A 205 21.54 -19.21 2.39
CA GLN A 205 21.84 -18.47 1.17
C GLN A 205 20.55 -17.89 0.54
N ILE A 206 19.44 -18.66 0.53
CA ILE A 206 18.15 -18.17 0.10
C ILE A 206 17.70 -17.01 1.00
N GLN A 207 17.77 -17.16 2.33
CA GLN A 207 17.41 -16.07 3.26
C GLN A 207 18.34 -14.84 3.12
N GLN A 208 19.62 -15.03 2.78
CA GLN A 208 20.52 -13.92 2.44
C GLN A 208 20.05 -13.20 1.19
N MET A 209 19.66 -13.91 0.14
CA MET A 209 19.10 -13.35 -1.08
C MET A 209 17.80 -12.56 -0.82
N LEU A 210 16.96 -13.08 0.08
CA LEU A 210 15.67 -12.46 0.45
C LEU A 210 15.80 -11.21 1.34
N LYS A 211 17.01 -10.79 1.74
CA LYS A 211 17.22 -9.45 2.30
C LYS A 211 16.84 -8.36 1.32
N SER A 212 17.04 -8.59 0.02
CA SER A 212 16.55 -7.70 -1.02
C SER A 212 15.04 -7.82 -1.17
N GLU A 213 14.37 -6.69 -1.42
CA GLU A 213 12.94 -6.66 -1.68
C GLU A 213 12.56 -7.68 -2.77
N HIS A 214 11.59 -8.55 -2.45
CA HIS A 214 11.24 -9.68 -3.30
C HIS A 214 9.73 -9.78 -3.62
N GLY A 215 8.96 -8.73 -3.32
CA GLY A 215 7.52 -8.72 -3.56
C GLY A 215 6.82 -9.93 -2.95
N GLY A 216 5.83 -10.46 -3.65
CA GLY A 216 5.04 -11.63 -3.26
C GLY A 216 5.47 -12.91 -3.99
N LEU A 217 6.77 -13.18 -4.17
CA LEU A 217 7.22 -14.42 -4.84
C LEU A 217 6.71 -15.68 -4.12
N ASN A 218 6.67 -15.67 -2.79
CA ASN A 218 6.11 -16.77 -2.00
C ASN A 218 4.61 -16.98 -2.27
N GLU A 219 3.83 -15.91 -2.49
CA GLU A 219 2.42 -15.99 -2.90
C GLU A 219 2.28 -16.67 -4.27
N VAL A 220 3.04 -16.19 -5.26
CA VAL A 220 2.95 -16.72 -6.63
C VAL A 220 3.30 -18.20 -6.69
N PHE A 221 4.34 -18.64 -5.99
CA PHE A 221 4.72 -20.06 -5.96
C PHE A 221 3.64 -20.94 -5.27
N ALA A 222 2.99 -20.44 -4.22
CA ALA A 222 1.83 -21.11 -3.61
C ALA A 222 0.63 -21.15 -4.57
N ASN A 223 0.42 -20.11 -5.39
CA ASN A 223 -0.58 -20.08 -6.44
C ASN A 223 -0.26 -21.09 -7.56
N VAL A 224 1.00 -21.22 -7.96
CA VAL A 224 1.42 -22.24 -8.94
C VAL A 224 1.20 -23.66 -8.39
N TYR A 225 1.45 -23.88 -7.09
CA TYR A 225 1.04 -25.13 -6.44
C TYR A 225 -0.46 -25.36 -6.56
N SER A 226 -1.28 -24.37 -6.26
CA SER A 226 -2.75 -24.50 -6.28
C SER A 226 -3.30 -24.87 -7.66
N ILE A 227 -2.68 -24.36 -8.75
CA ILE A 227 -3.14 -24.63 -10.13
C ILE A 227 -2.52 -25.88 -10.75
N THR A 228 -1.47 -26.48 -10.14
CA THR A 228 -0.78 -27.65 -10.68
C THR A 228 -0.87 -28.89 -9.80
N GLY A 229 -1.12 -28.73 -8.50
CA GLY A 229 -1.06 -29.78 -7.48
C GLY A 229 0.36 -30.28 -7.16
N ASN A 230 1.41 -29.71 -7.77
CA ASN A 230 2.78 -30.18 -7.62
C ASN A 230 3.46 -29.60 -6.37
N LYS A 231 3.68 -30.45 -5.37
CA LYS A 231 4.22 -30.09 -4.05
C LYS A 231 5.56 -29.35 -4.09
N LYS A 232 6.39 -29.52 -5.14
CA LYS A 232 7.68 -28.82 -5.28
C LYS A 232 7.50 -27.29 -5.22
N TYR A 233 6.38 -26.75 -5.75
CA TYR A 233 6.10 -25.32 -5.75
C TYR A 233 5.68 -24.80 -4.38
N LEU A 234 4.99 -25.60 -3.58
CA LEU A 234 4.69 -25.23 -2.18
C LEU A 234 5.96 -25.22 -1.32
N VAL A 235 6.89 -26.14 -1.57
CA VAL A 235 8.22 -26.15 -0.92
C VAL A 235 8.96 -24.87 -1.29
N LEU A 236 9.01 -24.51 -2.59
CA LEU A 236 9.63 -23.28 -3.06
C LEU A 236 8.99 -22.03 -2.42
N ALA A 237 7.66 -21.98 -2.29
CA ALA A 237 6.95 -20.90 -1.62
C ALA A 237 7.42 -20.73 -0.17
N ARG A 238 7.59 -21.84 0.56
CA ARG A 238 8.10 -21.83 1.94
C ARG A 238 9.57 -21.38 2.02
N GLN A 239 10.42 -21.78 1.07
CA GLN A 239 11.82 -21.33 0.98
C GLN A 239 11.91 -19.81 0.75
N PHE A 240 11.00 -19.25 -0.06
CA PHE A 240 10.91 -17.82 -0.34
C PHE A 240 10.12 -17.03 0.73
N SER A 241 9.76 -17.66 1.83
CA SER A 241 9.18 -16.95 2.99
C SER A 241 10.30 -16.36 3.85
N ASP A 242 10.32 -15.03 3.93
CA ASP A 242 11.31 -14.29 4.75
C ASP A 242 11.10 -14.60 6.24
N LYS A 243 12.08 -15.27 6.84
CA LYS A 243 12.04 -15.69 8.24
C LYS A 243 12.25 -14.53 9.22
N THR A 244 12.83 -13.40 8.77
CA THR A 244 13.05 -12.24 9.64
C THR A 244 11.75 -11.53 10.00
N LEU A 245 10.81 -11.48 9.05
CA LEU A 245 9.45 -11.01 9.29
C LEU A 245 8.55 -12.08 9.90
N LEU A 246 8.63 -13.32 9.41
CA LEU A 246 7.72 -14.38 9.80
C LEU A 246 7.85 -14.75 11.30
N LYS A 247 9.07 -14.85 11.83
CA LYS A 247 9.30 -15.27 13.23
C LYS A 247 8.64 -14.35 14.25
N PRO A 248 8.80 -13.00 14.21
CA PRO A 248 8.05 -12.11 15.09
C PRO A 248 6.54 -12.29 15.00
N LEU A 249 5.99 -12.44 13.78
CA LEU A 249 4.54 -12.60 13.57
C LEU A 249 4.00 -13.90 14.18
N LEU A 250 4.74 -15.01 14.06
CA LEU A 250 4.40 -16.28 14.72
C LEU A 250 4.38 -16.15 16.25
N ASN A 251 5.26 -15.33 16.80
CA ASN A 251 5.35 -15.02 18.24
C ASN A 251 4.38 -13.92 18.67
N LYS A 252 3.54 -13.40 17.77
CA LYS A 252 2.62 -12.27 18.00
C LYS A 252 3.34 -11.02 18.54
N THR A 253 4.52 -10.76 17.99
CA THR A 253 5.33 -9.60 18.32
C THR A 253 5.27 -8.58 17.18
N ASP A 254 4.90 -7.34 17.50
CA ASP A 254 4.98 -6.22 16.56
C ASP A 254 6.43 -5.73 16.48
N ALA A 255 7.08 -5.99 15.36
CA ALA A 255 8.45 -5.57 15.05
C ALA A 255 8.48 -4.79 13.71
N LEU A 256 7.42 -4.00 13.44
CA LEU A 256 7.25 -3.34 12.13
C LEU A 256 7.89 -1.95 12.07
N ASN A 257 8.15 -1.29 13.20
CA ASN A 257 8.68 0.07 13.23
C ASN A 257 9.91 0.23 12.33
N GLY A 258 9.88 1.22 11.44
CA GLY A 258 10.96 1.54 10.53
C GLY A 258 11.16 0.56 9.37
N LEU A 259 10.39 -0.52 9.26
CA LEU A 259 10.45 -1.40 8.11
C LEU A 259 9.72 -0.75 6.90
N HIS A 260 10.30 -0.88 5.72
CA HIS A 260 9.67 -0.45 4.47
C HIS A 260 8.37 -1.22 4.25
N ALA A 261 7.23 -0.54 4.33
CA ALA A 261 5.91 -1.18 4.44
C ALA A 261 5.55 -2.02 3.21
N ASN A 262 5.74 -1.46 2.01
CA ASN A 262 5.42 -2.15 0.78
C ASN A 262 6.31 -3.39 0.53
N THR A 263 7.50 -3.44 1.12
CA THR A 263 8.33 -4.65 1.13
C THR A 263 7.74 -5.75 2.00
N GLN A 264 7.08 -5.41 3.13
CA GLN A 264 6.58 -6.43 4.08
C GLN A 264 5.21 -6.97 3.70
N ILE A 265 4.27 -6.11 3.27
CA ILE A 265 2.88 -6.52 3.04
C ILE A 265 2.76 -7.67 2.02
N PRO A 266 3.44 -7.67 0.85
CA PRO A 266 3.38 -8.76 -0.11
C PRO A 266 3.86 -10.12 0.43
N LYS A 267 4.87 -10.11 1.32
CA LYS A 267 5.36 -11.34 1.99
C LYS A 267 4.25 -12.01 2.81
N VAL A 268 3.44 -11.18 3.50
CA VAL A 268 2.34 -11.65 4.35
C VAL A 268 1.16 -12.17 3.54
N ILE A 269 0.88 -11.58 2.37
CA ILE A 269 -0.06 -12.16 1.41
C ILE A 269 0.36 -13.59 1.06
N GLY A 270 1.66 -13.80 0.85
CA GLY A 270 2.22 -15.12 0.61
C GLY A 270 2.11 -16.06 1.80
N TYR A 271 2.26 -15.58 3.04
CA TYR A 271 2.04 -16.42 4.23
C TYR A 271 0.59 -16.94 4.30
N GLU A 272 -0.39 -16.04 4.09
CA GLU A 272 -1.81 -16.44 4.02
C GLU A 272 -2.06 -17.45 2.90
N GLN A 273 -1.51 -17.21 1.70
CA GLN A 273 -1.69 -18.14 0.57
C GLN A 273 -1.04 -19.50 0.80
N ILE A 274 0.13 -19.55 1.43
CA ILE A 274 0.79 -20.78 1.83
C ILE A 274 -0.04 -21.52 2.89
N GLY A 275 -0.60 -20.77 3.85
CA GLY A 275 -1.50 -21.29 4.88
C GLY A 275 -2.73 -21.96 4.25
N ILE A 276 -3.42 -21.27 3.36
CA ILE A 276 -4.60 -21.77 2.66
C ILE A 276 -4.27 -23.01 1.82
N ALA A 277 -3.23 -22.93 0.98
CA ALA A 277 -2.86 -23.99 0.04
C ALA A 277 -2.27 -25.22 0.75
N GLY A 278 -1.48 -24.98 1.79
CA GLY A 278 -0.81 -26.03 2.60
C GLY A 278 -1.62 -26.52 3.80
N LYS A 279 -2.79 -25.94 4.10
CA LYS A 279 -3.60 -26.18 5.30
C LYS A 279 -2.78 -25.94 6.59
N ASP A 280 -2.03 -24.84 6.62
CA ASP A 280 -1.13 -24.48 7.71
C ASP A 280 -1.68 -23.26 8.46
N THR A 281 -2.43 -23.52 9.52
CA THR A 281 -3.10 -22.50 10.33
C THR A 281 -2.10 -21.56 11.05
N THR A 282 -0.84 -21.97 11.21
CA THR A 282 0.17 -21.10 11.84
C THR A 282 0.54 -19.95 10.91
N MET A 283 0.63 -20.19 9.60
CA MET A 283 0.83 -19.18 8.59
C MET A 283 -0.38 -18.25 8.46
N GLU A 284 -1.61 -18.79 8.44
CA GLU A 284 -2.86 -18.02 8.43
C GLU A 284 -2.93 -17.08 9.67
N ASN A 285 -2.57 -17.60 10.86
CA ASN A 285 -2.56 -16.80 12.10
C ASN A 285 -1.50 -15.70 12.09
N ALA A 286 -0.32 -15.94 11.52
CA ALA A 286 0.70 -14.90 11.36
C ALA A 286 0.24 -13.78 10.45
N ALA A 287 -0.43 -14.11 9.33
CA ALA A 287 -1.00 -13.14 8.41
C ALA A 287 -2.14 -12.32 9.05
N ALA A 288 -3.03 -12.98 9.79
CA ALA A 288 -4.10 -12.31 10.53
C ALA A 288 -3.56 -11.38 11.64
N PHE A 289 -2.49 -11.79 12.35
CA PHE A 289 -1.83 -10.94 13.34
C PHE A 289 -1.22 -9.69 12.70
N PHE A 290 -0.50 -9.83 11.60
CA PHE A 290 0.05 -8.70 10.85
C PHE A 290 -1.06 -7.72 10.44
N TRP A 291 -2.14 -8.24 9.83
CA TRP A 291 -3.27 -7.41 9.39
C TRP A 291 -3.88 -6.62 10.56
N ASN A 292 -4.15 -7.30 11.70
CA ASN A 292 -4.69 -6.63 12.88
C ASN A 292 -3.74 -5.55 13.41
N THR A 293 -2.42 -5.82 13.41
CA THR A 293 -1.40 -4.87 13.87
C THR A 293 -1.36 -3.62 12.98
N VAL A 294 -1.37 -3.79 11.65
CA VAL A 294 -1.34 -2.65 10.72
C VAL A 294 -2.65 -1.86 10.77
N VAL A 295 -3.80 -2.55 10.69
CA VAL A 295 -5.10 -1.87 10.60
C VAL A 295 -5.47 -1.15 11.89
N ASN A 296 -5.21 -1.74 13.05
CA ASN A 296 -5.62 -1.15 14.33
C ASN A 296 -4.63 -0.12 14.88
N ASN A 297 -3.32 -0.29 14.60
CA ASN A 297 -2.30 0.49 15.27
C ASN A 297 -1.52 1.45 14.35
N ARG A 298 -1.62 1.31 13.01
CA ARG A 298 -0.80 2.08 12.05
C ARG A 298 -1.59 2.70 10.90
N THR A 299 -2.89 2.50 10.86
CA THR A 299 -3.73 2.98 9.75
C THR A 299 -4.38 4.31 10.10
N VAL A 300 -4.24 5.29 9.20
CA VAL A 300 -4.95 6.58 9.27
C VAL A 300 -6.34 6.49 8.65
N VAL A 301 -7.17 7.50 8.87
CA VAL A 301 -8.61 7.49 8.54
C VAL A 301 -8.94 7.16 7.07
N ILE A 302 -8.03 7.41 6.13
CA ILE A 302 -8.23 7.03 4.72
C ILE A 302 -7.99 5.55 4.43
N GLY A 303 -7.57 4.76 5.42
CA GLY A 303 -7.21 3.35 5.25
C GLY A 303 -5.75 3.11 4.86
N GLY A 304 -4.97 4.17 4.65
CA GLY A 304 -3.54 4.10 4.34
C GLY A 304 -2.67 3.97 5.59
N ASN A 305 -1.44 3.52 5.40
CA ASN A 305 -0.42 3.36 6.44
C ASN A 305 0.95 3.77 5.91
N SER A 306 1.93 3.92 6.81
CA SER A 306 3.30 4.33 6.53
C SER A 306 3.48 5.82 6.21
N VAL A 307 4.69 6.29 6.40
CA VAL A 307 5.17 7.61 6.02
C VAL A 307 6.55 7.46 5.41
N ARG A 308 6.83 8.14 4.28
CA ARG A 308 8.08 7.96 3.53
C ARG A 308 8.39 6.47 3.31
N GLU A 309 7.38 5.71 2.85
CA GLU A 309 7.43 4.28 2.57
C GLU A 309 7.58 3.35 3.80
N HIS A 310 7.83 3.86 5.01
CA HIS A 310 8.16 3.07 6.18
C HIS A 310 7.06 3.11 7.25
N PHE A 311 6.87 2.01 7.97
CA PHE A 311 5.97 1.99 9.12
C PHE A 311 6.48 2.94 10.20
N ASN A 312 5.68 3.96 10.54
CA ASN A 312 5.92 4.78 11.71
C ASN A 312 5.67 3.99 13.01
N PRO A 313 6.17 4.45 14.16
CA PRO A 313 5.80 3.90 15.45
C PRO A 313 4.31 3.85 15.66
N SER A 314 3.82 2.83 16.35
CA SER A 314 2.38 2.71 16.64
C SER A 314 1.88 3.72 17.68
N ASP A 315 2.79 4.32 18.42
CA ASP A 315 2.56 5.29 19.49
C ASP A 315 3.04 6.72 19.16
N ASP A 316 3.51 6.96 17.91
CA ASP A 316 3.90 8.29 17.42
C ASP A 316 3.53 8.48 15.95
N PHE A 317 2.59 9.39 15.68
CA PHE A 317 2.15 9.78 14.35
C PHE A 317 2.61 11.19 13.95
N SER A 318 3.55 11.78 14.67
CA SER A 318 4.06 13.13 14.36
C SER A 318 4.62 13.21 12.94
N SER A 319 5.41 12.22 12.52
CA SER A 319 5.97 12.13 11.17
C SER A 319 4.89 12.07 10.09
N MET A 320 3.75 11.41 10.35
CA MET A 320 2.62 11.32 9.42
C MET A 320 1.98 12.70 9.17
N ILE A 321 1.92 13.53 10.20
CA ILE A 321 1.37 14.90 10.10
C ILE A 321 2.39 15.86 9.48
N GLU A 322 3.67 15.65 9.70
CA GLU A 322 4.73 16.57 9.29
C GLU A 322 5.21 16.37 7.86
N SER A 323 5.19 15.13 7.38
CA SER A 323 5.75 14.78 6.08
C SER A 323 4.84 15.20 4.92
N ARG A 324 5.47 15.55 3.79
CA ARG A 324 4.82 15.64 2.48
C ARG A 324 4.58 14.28 1.82
N GLU A 325 5.19 13.23 2.35
CA GLU A 325 5.15 11.86 1.86
C GLU A 325 4.34 11.02 2.85
N GLY A 326 3.02 11.05 2.69
CA GLY A 326 2.08 10.29 3.52
C GLY A 326 1.95 8.82 3.09
N PRO A 327 0.81 8.18 3.37
CA PRO A 327 0.56 6.81 2.96
C PRO A 327 0.78 6.57 1.46
N GLU A 328 1.50 5.49 1.17
CA GLU A 328 1.76 5.01 -0.18
C GLU A 328 0.56 4.22 -0.73
N THR A 329 0.15 4.48 -1.98
CA THR A 329 -1.00 3.81 -2.59
C THR A 329 -0.76 2.30 -2.77
N CYS A 330 0.47 1.86 -3.07
CA CYS A 330 0.81 0.43 -3.16
C CYS A 330 0.56 -0.33 -1.86
N ASN A 331 0.80 0.30 -0.69
CA ASN A 331 0.51 -0.33 0.60
C ASN A 331 -0.97 -0.67 0.72
N SER A 332 -1.84 0.29 0.38
CA SER A 332 -3.29 0.07 0.42
C SER A 332 -3.74 -0.98 -0.60
N TYR A 333 -3.20 -0.97 -1.82
CA TYR A 333 -3.44 -2.02 -2.80
C TYR A 333 -3.12 -3.41 -2.24
N ASN A 334 -1.93 -3.60 -1.66
CA ASN A 334 -1.50 -4.87 -1.10
C ASN A 334 -2.29 -5.25 0.18
N MET A 335 -2.63 -4.27 1.03
CA MET A 335 -3.48 -4.51 2.21
C MET A 335 -4.89 -4.93 1.81
N LEU A 336 -5.49 -4.39 0.74
CA LEU A 336 -6.77 -4.85 0.22
C LEU A 336 -6.69 -6.28 -0.33
N LYS A 337 -5.58 -6.64 -0.98
CA LYS A 337 -5.30 -7.99 -1.45
C LYS A 337 -5.23 -8.99 -0.29
N LEU A 338 -4.49 -8.66 0.77
CA LEU A 338 -4.43 -9.46 2.01
C LEU A 338 -5.81 -9.54 2.69
N THR A 339 -6.51 -8.42 2.81
CA THR A 339 -7.85 -8.33 3.41
C THR A 339 -8.84 -9.28 2.72
N LYS A 340 -8.84 -9.31 1.40
CA LYS A 340 -9.68 -10.22 0.61
C LYS A 340 -9.36 -11.69 0.94
N GLN A 341 -8.09 -12.08 0.98
CA GLN A 341 -7.71 -13.47 1.30
C GLN A 341 -8.16 -13.87 2.71
N LEU A 342 -7.89 -13.01 3.71
CA LEU A 342 -8.31 -13.23 5.09
C LEU A 342 -9.84 -13.32 5.22
N PHE A 343 -10.58 -12.45 4.53
CA PHE A 343 -12.04 -12.51 4.50
C PHE A 343 -12.56 -13.82 3.92
N LEU A 344 -11.98 -14.29 2.84
CA LEU A 344 -12.43 -15.54 2.20
C LEU A 344 -12.08 -16.78 3.03
N SER A 345 -10.98 -16.77 3.77
CA SER A 345 -10.58 -17.86 4.66
C SER A 345 -11.31 -17.83 6.00
N GLN A 346 -11.53 -16.63 6.56
CA GLN A 346 -12.15 -16.41 7.88
C GLN A 346 -13.16 -15.26 7.80
N PRO A 347 -14.39 -15.49 7.31
CA PRO A 347 -15.37 -14.42 7.08
C PRO A 347 -15.67 -13.59 8.33
N SER A 348 -15.47 -12.27 8.23
CA SER A 348 -15.86 -11.29 9.25
C SER A 348 -16.05 -9.92 8.61
N SER A 349 -17.10 -9.20 9.04
CA SER A 349 -17.42 -7.86 8.55
C SER A 349 -16.28 -6.86 8.75
N LYS A 350 -15.41 -7.05 9.76
CA LYS A 350 -14.26 -6.18 10.04
C LYS A 350 -13.30 -6.03 8.84
N TYR A 351 -13.13 -7.11 8.08
CA TYR A 351 -12.30 -7.08 6.87
C TYR A 351 -12.93 -6.23 5.77
N ILE A 352 -14.25 -6.34 5.62
CA ILE A 352 -14.97 -5.56 4.61
C ILE A 352 -15.11 -4.10 5.03
N ASP A 353 -15.21 -3.79 6.32
CA ASP A 353 -15.22 -2.41 6.83
C ASP A 353 -13.91 -1.70 6.48
N TYR A 354 -12.76 -2.34 6.72
CA TYR A 354 -11.47 -1.80 6.30
C TYR A 354 -11.36 -1.69 4.77
N TYR A 355 -11.81 -2.73 4.05
CA TYR A 355 -11.79 -2.74 2.58
C TYR A 355 -12.60 -1.57 2.01
N GLU A 356 -13.84 -1.39 2.47
CA GLU A 356 -14.74 -0.30 2.03
C GLU A 356 -14.15 1.08 2.33
N GLN A 357 -13.66 1.30 3.54
CA GLN A 357 -13.03 2.56 3.95
C GLN A 357 -11.83 2.90 3.06
N THR A 358 -10.93 1.94 2.85
CA THR A 358 -9.73 2.12 2.04
C THR A 358 -10.06 2.30 0.56
N LEU A 359 -11.04 1.54 0.05
CA LEU A 359 -11.50 1.61 -1.33
C LEU A 359 -11.95 3.03 -1.71
N TYR A 360 -12.82 3.65 -0.92
CA TYR A 360 -13.33 4.99 -1.20
C TYR A 360 -12.32 6.09 -0.92
N ASN A 361 -11.59 6.00 0.19
CA ASN A 361 -10.84 7.14 0.71
C ASN A 361 -9.37 7.14 0.32
N HIS A 362 -8.79 6.01 -0.11
CA HIS A 362 -7.41 5.98 -0.59
C HIS A 362 -7.32 5.49 -2.04
N ILE A 363 -7.88 4.33 -2.38
CA ILE A 363 -7.76 3.81 -3.77
C ILE A 363 -8.48 4.72 -4.77
N LEU A 364 -9.77 5.00 -4.56
CA LEU A 364 -10.53 5.86 -5.46
C LEU A 364 -9.96 7.28 -5.51
N SER A 365 -9.56 7.84 -4.36
CA SER A 365 -9.00 9.19 -4.29
C SER A 365 -7.61 9.31 -4.92
N SER A 366 -6.90 8.19 -5.14
CA SER A 366 -5.58 8.19 -5.76
C SER A 366 -5.62 8.28 -7.30
N GLN A 367 -6.80 8.24 -7.91
CA GLN A 367 -6.96 8.41 -9.34
C GLN A 367 -7.46 9.83 -9.65
N ASN A 368 -6.80 10.52 -10.59
CA ASN A 368 -7.34 11.75 -11.17
C ASN A 368 -8.50 11.40 -12.12
N PRO A 369 -9.62 12.13 -12.12
CA PRO A 369 -10.74 11.90 -13.05
C PRO A 369 -10.35 11.96 -14.53
N GLU A 370 -9.34 12.75 -14.89
CA GLU A 370 -8.80 12.85 -16.25
C GLU A 370 -7.72 11.79 -16.56
N GLY A 371 -7.32 11.00 -15.59
CA GLY A 371 -6.27 9.99 -15.68
C GLY A 371 -5.01 10.38 -14.88
N GLY A 372 -4.25 9.36 -14.47
CA GLY A 372 -3.09 9.50 -13.62
C GLY A 372 -3.33 9.03 -12.19
N PHE A 373 -2.26 8.60 -11.53
CA PHE A 373 -2.29 7.94 -10.23
C PHE A 373 -1.34 8.62 -9.26
N VAL A 374 -1.66 8.52 -7.98
CA VAL A 374 -0.91 9.09 -6.86
C VAL A 374 0.02 8.04 -6.26
N TYR A 375 1.24 8.45 -5.92
CA TYR A 375 2.15 7.66 -5.10
C TYR A 375 1.85 7.87 -3.61
N PHE A 376 2.06 9.08 -3.11
CA PHE A 376 1.80 9.48 -1.74
C PHE A 376 0.52 10.31 -1.60
N THR A 377 -0.27 9.99 -0.57
CA THR A 377 -1.39 10.83 -0.12
C THR A 377 -0.99 11.52 1.18
N PRO A 378 -0.46 12.77 1.14
CA PRO A 378 -0.06 13.50 2.33
C PRO A 378 -1.21 13.64 3.32
N ILE A 379 -0.92 13.42 4.60
CA ILE A 379 -1.86 13.67 5.71
C ILE A 379 -1.63 15.07 6.30
N ARG A 380 -0.50 15.68 5.98
CA ARG A 380 -0.16 17.05 6.39
C ARG A 380 -1.23 18.04 5.93
N PRO A 381 -1.81 18.86 6.84
CA PRO A 381 -2.79 19.87 6.48
C PRO A 381 -2.25 20.86 5.44
N GLY A 382 -3.08 21.19 4.45
CA GLY A 382 -2.75 22.18 3.41
C GLY A 382 -1.71 21.67 2.40
N HIS A 383 -1.46 20.36 2.30
CA HIS A 383 -0.66 19.79 1.22
C HIS A 383 -1.54 19.15 0.14
N TYR A 384 -0.94 18.64 -0.94
CA TYR A 384 -1.65 18.12 -2.12
C TYR A 384 -0.99 16.85 -2.66
N ARG A 385 -1.65 16.18 -3.61
CA ARG A 385 -1.19 14.96 -4.28
C ARG A 385 -0.60 15.31 -5.65
N THR A 386 0.46 14.60 -6.05
CA THR A 386 1.02 14.62 -7.41
C THR A 386 0.52 13.42 -8.20
N TYR A 387 0.03 13.67 -9.41
CA TYR A 387 -0.52 12.63 -10.29
C TYR A 387 0.48 12.21 -11.37
N SER A 388 0.46 10.95 -11.76
CA SER A 388 1.28 10.41 -12.84
C SER A 388 0.82 10.87 -14.22
N ARG A 389 1.73 10.81 -15.21
CA ARG A 389 1.42 10.93 -16.64
C ARG A 389 1.68 9.61 -17.36
N ALA A 390 0.81 9.20 -18.24
CA ALA A 390 0.85 7.88 -18.90
C ALA A 390 2.14 7.60 -19.68
N GLN A 391 2.81 8.65 -20.21
CA GLN A 391 4.01 8.48 -21.02
C GLN A 391 5.32 8.77 -20.27
N GLU A 392 5.25 9.28 -19.03
CA GLU A 392 6.41 9.82 -18.32
C GLU A 392 6.65 9.17 -16.95
N SER A 393 5.59 8.61 -16.32
CA SER A 393 5.64 8.14 -14.93
C SER A 393 5.47 6.62 -14.86
N PHE A 394 6.49 5.93 -14.36
CA PHE A 394 6.51 4.46 -14.28
C PHE A 394 6.92 3.96 -12.89
N TRP A 395 6.41 4.61 -11.85
CA TRP A 395 6.58 4.16 -10.47
C TRP A 395 5.76 2.91 -10.17
N CYS A 396 6.10 2.17 -9.12
CA CYS A 396 5.33 1.02 -8.66
C CYS A 396 3.84 1.35 -8.45
N CYS A 397 3.52 2.55 -7.94
CA CYS A 397 2.15 2.99 -7.68
C CYS A 397 1.35 3.32 -8.95
N VAL A 398 2.00 3.58 -10.09
CA VAL A 398 1.32 3.58 -11.40
C VAL A 398 0.93 2.15 -11.76
N GLY A 399 1.83 1.18 -11.51
CA GLY A 399 1.55 -0.23 -11.72
C GLY A 399 0.36 -0.75 -10.90
N SER A 400 0.36 -0.53 -9.58
CA SER A 400 -0.79 -0.90 -8.75
C SER A 400 -2.04 -0.06 -9.06
N GLY A 401 -1.87 1.18 -9.53
CA GLY A 401 -2.92 2.08 -9.97
C GLY A 401 -3.75 1.48 -11.11
N ILE A 402 -3.09 1.09 -12.21
CA ILE A 402 -3.77 0.47 -13.35
C ILE A 402 -4.38 -0.90 -13.03
N GLU A 403 -3.94 -1.58 -11.97
CA GLU A 403 -4.56 -2.83 -11.51
C GLU A 403 -5.83 -2.62 -10.67
N ASN A 404 -5.93 -1.50 -9.93
CA ASN A 404 -6.95 -1.29 -8.92
C ASN A 404 -8.37 -1.24 -9.48
N HIS A 405 -8.58 -0.48 -10.56
CA HIS A 405 -9.92 -0.08 -10.98
C HIS A 405 -10.62 -1.15 -11.82
N GLY A 406 -9.87 -2.09 -12.40
CA GLY A 406 -10.43 -3.31 -13.02
C GLY A 406 -11.00 -4.30 -12.00
N LYS A 407 -10.61 -4.19 -10.72
CA LYS A 407 -10.93 -5.15 -9.65
C LYS A 407 -12.16 -4.78 -8.81
N TYR A 408 -12.79 -3.66 -9.01
CA TYR A 408 -13.88 -3.18 -8.17
C TYR A 408 -15.03 -4.17 -7.96
N GLY A 409 -15.26 -5.09 -8.91
CA GLY A 409 -16.27 -6.13 -8.80
C GLY A 409 -15.90 -7.32 -7.89
N GLU A 410 -14.62 -7.46 -7.50
CA GLU A 410 -14.09 -8.72 -6.95
C GLU A 410 -14.63 -9.10 -5.56
N LEU A 411 -15.10 -8.11 -4.78
CA LEU A 411 -15.57 -8.34 -3.41
C LEU A 411 -16.92 -7.69 -3.09
N ILE A 412 -17.66 -7.21 -4.11
CA ILE A 412 -19.05 -6.75 -3.92
C ILE A 412 -19.88 -7.91 -3.37
N TYR A 413 -19.64 -9.11 -3.90
CA TYR A 413 -20.28 -10.34 -3.47
C TYR A 413 -19.24 -11.45 -3.26
N SER A 414 -19.57 -12.37 -2.36
CA SER A 414 -18.87 -13.65 -2.20
C SER A 414 -19.89 -14.75 -1.94
N HIS A 415 -19.46 -16.01 -2.03
CA HIS A 415 -20.39 -17.11 -1.87
C HIS A 415 -19.75 -18.37 -1.23
N SER A 416 -20.60 -19.20 -0.70
CA SER A 416 -20.34 -20.60 -0.45
C SER A 416 -21.29 -21.46 -1.29
N ALA A 417 -21.40 -22.75 -1.01
CA ALA A 417 -22.28 -23.64 -1.75
C ALA A 417 -23.76 -23.18 -1.76
N ASN A 418 -24.26 -22.60 -0.65
CA ASN A 418 -25.68 -22.22 -0.49
C ASN A 418 -25.87 -20.80 0.08
N ASP A 419 -24.82 -20.03 0.19
CA ASP A 419 -24.86 -18.69 0.75
C ASP A 419 -24.32 -17.68 -0.26
N ILE A 420 -24.99 -16.53 -0.37
CA ILE A 420 -24.45 -15.31 -0.98
C ILE A 420 -24.17 -14.34 0.14
N PHE A 421 -23.04 -13.65 0.09
CA PHE A 421 -22.68 -12.55 0.96
C PHE A 421 -22.70 -11.25 0.16
N VAL A 422 -23.46 -10.27 0.61
CA VAL A 422 -23.51 -8.92 0.08
C VAL A 422 -22.59 -8.07 0.94
N ASN A 423 -21.40 -7.76 0.39
CA ASN A 423 -20.31 -7.15 1.15
C ASN A 423 -20.26 -5.63 0.97
N LEU A 424 -20.41 -5.14 -0.27
CA LEU A 424 -20.32 -3.72 -0.61
C LEU A 424 -21.62 -3.24 -1.28
N PHE A 425 -21.99 -2.00 -1.00
CA PHE A 425 -23.20 -1.38 -1.52
C PHE A 425 -22.85 -0.53 -2.77
N VAL A 426 -22.65 -1.22 -3.89
CA VAL A 426 -22.18 -0.66 -5.15
C VAL A 426 -23.14 -1.01 -6.26
N PRO A 427 -23.55 -0.06 -7.14
CA PRO A 427 -24.40 -0.38 -8.29
C PRO A 427 -23.76 -1.49 -9.14
N SER A 428 -24.43 -2.63 -9.26
CA SER A 428 -23.84 -3.81 -9.88
C SER A 428 -24.85 -4.86 -10.29
N VAL A 429 -24.44 -5.75 -11.19
CA VAL A 429 -25.19 -6.95 -11.55
C VAL A 429 -24.29 -8.16 -11.28
N LEU A 430 -24.76 -9.05 -10.40
CA LEU A 430 -24.19 -10.38 -10.21
C LEU A 430 -24.95 -11.39 -11.07
N ASN A 431 -24.23 -12.24 -11.80
CA ASN A 431 -24.77 -13.38 -12.53
C ASN A 431 -24.16 -14.68 -12.02
N TRP A 432 -24.78 -15.29 -11.01
CA TRP A 432 -24.38 -16.59 -10.49
C TRP A 432 -24.87 -17.72 -11.40
N LYS A 433 -24.09 -18.03 -12.41
CA LYS A 433 -24.48 -18.96 -13.50
C LYS A 433 -24.80 -20.37 -13.00
N GLU A 434 -24.00 -20.88 -12.05
CA GLU A 434 -24.16 -22.23 -11.50
C GLU A 434 -25.53 -22.43 -10.83
N LYS A 435 -26.04 -21.41 -10.18
CA LYS A 435 -27.34 -21.43 -9.49
C LYS A 435 -28.47 -20.88 -10.32
N GLY A 436 -28.20 -20.28 -11.48
CA GLY A 436 -29.22 -19.60 -12.29
C GLY A 436 -29.86 -18.41 -11.58
N VAL A 437 -29.07 -17.70 -10.78
CA VAL A 437 -29.47 -16.51 -10.01
C VAL A 437 -28.77 -15.28 -10.58
N SER A 438 -29.51 -14.20 -10.77
CA SER A 438 -28.96 -12.86 -11.02
C SER A 438 -29.48 -11.90 -9.96
N ILE A 439 -28.60 -11.03 -9.46
CA ILE A 439 -28.93 -9.98 -8.51
C ILE A 439 -28.57 -8.64 -9.15
N ILE A 440 -29.54 -7.74 -9.23
CA ILE A 440 -29.32 -6.36 -9.66
C ILE A 440 -29.31 -5.49 -8.41
N GLN A 441 -28.18 -4.88 -8.09
CA GLN A 441 -28.04 -3.94 -6.99
C GLN A 441 -28.08 -2.51 -7.52
N GLU A 442 -29.08 -1.75 -7.08
CA GLU A 442 -29.28 -0.35 -7.43
C GLU A 442 -29.12 0.51 -6.18
N THR A 443 -28.26 1.50 -6.26
CA THR A 443 -27.94 2.38 -5.14
C THR A 443 -27.27 3.67 -5.61
N ASN A 444 -27.44 4.75 -4.85
CA ASN A 444 -26.66 5.97 -4.96
C ASN A 444 -25.71 6.12 -3.75
N PHE A 445 -25.40 5.01 -3.06
CA PHE A 445 -24.43 5.02 -1.99
C PHE A 445 -23.06 5.52 -2.50
N PRO A 446 -22.35 6.38 -1.78
CA PRO A 446 -22.60 6.84 -0.40
C PRO A 446 -23.41 8.13 -0.27
N THR A 447 -24.00 8.68 -1.33
CA THR A 447 -24.82 9.90 -1.25
C THR A 447 -26.23 9.65 -0.71
N GLN A 448 -26.69 8.41 -0.76
CA GLN A 448 -27.96 7.95 -0.20
C GLN A 448 -27.74 6.75 0.72
N GLU A 449 -28.57 6.65 1.74
CA GLU A 449 -28.50 5.63 2.80
C GLU A 449 -29.33 4.37 2.48
N THR A 450 -29.76 4.20 1.23
CA THR A 450 -30.59 3.08 0.80
C THR A 450 -29.93 2.33 -0.36
N THR A 451 -30.11 1.01 -0.34
CA THR A 451 -29.67 0.10 -1.40
C THR A 451 -30.79 -0.89 -1.69
N SER A 452 -31.10 -1.13 -2.96
CA SER A 452 -32.09 -2.11 -3.40
C SER A 452 -31.44 -3.24 -4.17
N LEU A 453 -31.86 -4.48 -3.91
CA LEU A 453 -31.45 -5.66 -4.64
C LEU A 453 -32.68 -6.33 -5.25
N THR A 454 -32.72 -6.50 -6.56
CA THR A 454 -33.77 -7.23 -7.27
C THR A 454 -33.25 -8.58 -7.73
N LEU A 455 -33.97 -9.66 -7.38
CA LEU A 455 -33.61 -11.02 -7.75
C LEU A 455 -34.27 -11.45 -9.05
N LYS A 456 -33.49 -12.08 -9.93
CA LYS A 456 -33.96 -12.78 -11.13
C LYS A 456 -33.49 -14.23 -11.05
N LEU A 457 -34.40 -15.19 -11.02
CA LEU A 457 -34.10 -16.61 -10.88
C LEU A 457 -34.65 -17.39 -12.07
N LYS A 458 -33.92 -18.42 -12.54
CA LYS A 458 -34.46 -19.37 -13.56
C LYS A 458 -35.59 -20.22 -12.98
N LYS A 459 -35.54 -20.51 -11.66
CA LYS A 459 -36.57 -21.22 -10.90
C LYS A 459 -36.51 -20.75 -9.43
N ASN A 460 -37.65 -20.77 -8.74
CA ASN A 460 -37.68 -20.49 -7.30
C ASN A 460 -36.70 -21.42 -6.57
N SER A 461 -35.87 -20.85 -5.71
CA SER A 461 -34.78 -21.57 -5.07
C SER A 461 -34.58 -21.12 -3.62
N ARG A 462 -34.25 -22.07 -2.74
CA ARG A 462 -33.94 -21.78 -1.34
C ARG A 462 -32.43 -21.65 -1.17
N PHE A 463 -31.99 -20.49 -0.72
CA PHE A 463 -30.62 -20.19 -0.35
C PHE A 463 -30.57 -19.05 0.67
N ASN A 464 -29.38 -18.84 1.26
CA ASN A 464 -29.17 -17.75 2.19
C ASN A 464 -28.62 -16.53 1.46
N ILE A 465 -29.08 -15.34 1.86
CA ILE A 465 -28.42 -14.08 1.57
C ILE A 465 -27.98 -13.48 2.91
N ASN A 466 -26.67 -13.25 3.01
CA ASN A 466 -26.02 -12.69 4.20
C ASN A 466 -25.66 -11.24 3.87
N PHE A 467 -26.27 -10.29 4.59
CA PHE A 467 -26.03 -8.86 4.41
C PHE A 467 -25.04 -8.39 5.45
N ARG A 468 -23.93 -7.79 5.01
CA ARG A 468 -22.99 -7.15 5.94
C ARG A 468 -23.69 -6.07 6.72
N LYS A 469 -23.51 -6.07 8.04
CA LYS A 469 -23.82 -4.94 8.91
C LYS A 469 -22.53 -4.13 9.07
N PRO A 470 -22.42 -2.95 8.42
CA PRO A 470 -21.23 -2.12 8.54
C PRO A 470 -21.01 -1.63 9.98
N SER A 471 -19.74 -1.51 10.40
CA SER A 471 -19.40 -1.00 11.74
C SER A 471 -19.78 0.48 11.98
N TRP A 472 -19.94 1.24 10.89
CA TRP A 472 -20.38 2.63 10.95
C TRP A 472 -21.90 2.81 11.11
N VAL A 473 -22.70 1.75 10.94
CA VAL A 473 -24.13 1.78 11.25
C VAL A 473 -24.33 1.52 12.75
N VAL A 474 -25.01 2.44 13.43
CA VAL A 474 -25.31 2.31 14.86
C VAL A 474 -26.15 1.06 15.12
N HIS A 475 -25.99 0.47 16.30
CA HIS A 475 -26.68 -0.77 16.67
C HIS A 475 -28.21 -0.63 16.52
N ASN A 476 -28.82 -1.63 15.81
CA ASN A 476 -30.27 -1.70 15.51
C ASN A 476 -30.84 -0.65 14.54
N GLU A 477 -30.03 0.22 13.93
CA GLU A 477 -30.54 1.17 12.93
C GLU A 477 -30.62 0.59 11.53
N MET A 478 -29.78 -0.40 11.18
CA MET A 478 -29.90 -1.12 9.91
C MET A 478 -31.26 -1.83 9.82
N LYS A 479 -31.96 -1.61 8.72
CA LYS A 479 -33.27 -2.26 8.46
C LYS A 479 -33.24 -2.93 7.10
N ILE A 480 -33.81 -4.14 7.06
CA ILE A 480 -33.93 -4.94 5.83
C ILE A 480 -35.41 -5.18 5.56
N TYR A 481 -35.86 -4.85 4.37
CA TYR A 481 -37.20 -5.13 3.92
C TYR A 481 -37.13 -6.12 2.74
N VAL A 482 -38.06 -7.07 2.69
CA VAL A 482 -38.27 -7.93 1.55
C VAL A 482 -39.71 -7.70 1.07
N ASN A 483 -39.88 -7.26 -0.17
CA ASN A 483 -41.17 -6.92 -0.76
C ASN A 483 -41.93 -5.97 0.15
N ARG A 484 -41.25 -4.91 0.65
CA ARG A 484 -41.77 -3.88 1.58
C ARG A 484 -42.10 -4.38 2.99
N LYS A 485 -41.84 -5.66 3.33
CA LYS A 485 -42.05 -6.21 4.68
C LYS A 485 -40.76 -6.24 5.46
N LEU A 486 -40.72 -5.59 6.62
CA LEU A 486 -39.57 -5.57 7.53
C LEU A 486 -39.22 -6.99 7.95
N GLN A 487 -37.92 -7.32 7.87
CA GLN A 487 -37.36 -8.58 8.35
C GLN A 487 -36.72 -8.35 9.72
N LEU A 488 -37.12 -9.13 10.70
CA LEU A 488 -36.52 -9.13 12.03
C LEU A 488 -35.49 -10.26 12.07
N ALA A 489 -34.20 -9.91 11.91
CA ALA A 489 -33.10 -10.86 12.02
C ALA A 489 -31.92 -10.20 12.74
N ALA A 490 -31.30 -10.95 13.64
CA ALA A 490 -30.08 -10.51 14.32
C ALA A 490 -28.84 -10.75 13.44
N ASN A 491 -27.81 -9.95 13.64
CA ASN A 491 -26.49 -10.26 13.07
C ASN A 491 -25.87 -11.43 13.85
N ASP A 492 -25.10 -12.24 13.12
CA ASP A 492 -24.26 -13.28 13.70
C ASP A 492 -22.93 -12.71 14.24
N GLU A 493 -22.08 -13.57 14.79
CA GLU A 493 -20.76 -13.18 15.32
C GLU A 493 -19.80 -12.66 14.24
N SER A 494 -20.02 -13.04 12.98
CA SER A 494 -19.22 -12.54 11.84
C SER A 494 -19.62 -11.13 11.38
N GLY A 495 -20.72 -10.57 11.93
CA GLY A 495 -21.24 -9.25 11.59
C GLY A 495 -22.15 -9.25 10.35
N TYR A 496 -22.78 -10.38 10.03
CA TYR A 496 -23.73 -10.52 8.92
C TYR A 496 -25.14 -10.80 9.42
N ILE A 497 -26.13 -10.27 8.70
CA ILE A 497 -27.55 -10.57 8.92
C ILE A 497 -27.98 -11.58 7.85
N LYS A 498 -28.37 -12.78 8.30
CA LYS A 498 -28.70 -13.90 7.41
C LYS A 498 -30.20 -14.01 7.20
N LEU A 499 -30.63 -14.00 5.93
CA LEU A 499 -31.99 -14.33 5.52
C LEU A 499 -32.03 -15.68 4.80
N ASN A 500 -32.73 -16.65 5.37
CA ASN A 500 -33.00 -17.97 4.78
C ASN A 500 -34.45 -18.06 4.33
N ARG A 501 -34.68 -18.13 3.03
CA ARG A 501 -36.05 -18.29 2.50
C ARG A 501 -36.05 -18.92 1.10
N LEU A 502 -37.25 -19.31 0.66
CA LEU A 502 -37.50 -19.57 -0.74
C LEU A 502 -37.59 -18.23 -1.49
N TRP A 503 -36.66 -17.98 -2.41
CA TRP A 503 -36.61 -16.78 -3.23
C TRP A 503 -37.34 -16.99 -4.54
N GLU A 504 -38.01 -15.93 -5.02
CA GLU A 504 -38.77 -15.91 -6.26
C GLU A 504 -38.24 -14.82 -7.20
N THR A 505 -38.41 -15.01 -8.51
CA THR A 505 -38.08 -13.96 -9.47
C THR A 505 -38.95 -12.73 -9.21
N GLY A 506 -38.30 -11.55 -9.12
CA GLY A 506 -38.97 -10.28 -8.82
C GLY A 506 -38.97 -9.93 -7.33
N ASP A 507 -38.46 -10.80 -6.44
CA ASP A 507 -38.23 -10.40 -5.03
C ASP A 507 -37.29 -9.19 -4.97
N VAL A 508 -37.71 -8.17 -4.21
CA VAL A 508 -36.97 -6.93 -3.96
C VAL A 508 -36.57 -6.84 -2.51
N ILE A 509 -35.29 -6.66 -2.27
CA ILE A 509 -34.70 -6.45 -0.94
C ILE A 509 -34.23 -5.01 -0.83
N GLU A 510 -34.76 -4.27 0.12
CA GLU A 510 -34.32 -2.90 0.43
C GLU A 510 -33.54 -2.87 1.73
N LEU A 511 -32.35 -2.29 1.72
CA LEU A 511 -31.51 -2.04 2.88
C LEU A 511 -31.55 -0.55 3.23
N LYS A 512 -31.77 -0.22 4.50
CA LYS A 512 -31.59 1.13 5.05
C LYS A 512 -30.35 1.13 5.94
N LEU A 513 -29.41 1.99 5.61
CA LEU A 513 -28.06 2.06 6.19
C LEU A 513 -27.80 3.48 6.70
N PRO A 514 -28.42 3.90 7.81
CA PRO A 514 -28.25 5.26 8.34
C PRO A 514 -26.80 5.56 8.64
N MET A 515 -26.30 6.69 8.13
CA MET A 515 -24.94 7.15 8.34
C MET A 515 -24.92 8.26 9.39
N HIS A 516 -23.92 8.20 10.27
CA HIS A 516 -23.65 9.23 11.26
C HIS A 516 -22.25 9.80 11.05
N THR A 517 -22.07 11.08 11.39
CA THR A 517 -20.74 11.68 11.43
C THR A 517 -20.01 11.16 12.67
N LYS A 518 -18.73 10.80 12.50
CA LYS A 518 -17.84 10.33 13.56
C LYS A 518 -16.54 11.13 13.54
N ALA A 519 -16.04 11.46 14.73
CA ALA A 519 -14.73 12.04 14.94
C ALA A 519 -13.71 10.89 15.19
N ASN A 520 -12.64 10.87 14.42
CA ASN A 520 -11.60 9.84 14.46
C ASN A 520 -10.26 10.50 14.78
N PHE A 521 -9.69 10.19 15.93
CA PHE A 521 -8.36 10.64 16.32
C PHE A 521 -7.30 9.72 15.72
N LEU A 522 -6.05 10.18 15.65
CA LEU A 522 -4.93 9.33 15.27
C LEU A 522 -4.78 8.17 16.26
N PRO A 523 -4.23 7.01 15.84
CA PRO A 523 -4.11 5.83 16.68
C PRO A 523 -3.27 6.04 17.95
N ASP A 524 -2.28 6.93 17.95
CA ASP A 524 -1.46 7.33 19.10
C ASP A 524 -2.21 8.17 20.14
N GLY A 525 -3.46 8.56 19.85
CA GLY A 525 -4.28 9.39 20.70
C GLY A 525 -3.92 10.88 20.70
N SER A 526 -3.01 11.32 19.86
CA SER A 526 -2.61 12.72 19.71
C SER A 526 -3.80 13.60 19.28
N ASP A 527 -3.67 14.92 19.52
CA ASP A 527 -4.72 15.91 19.28
C ASP A 527 -4.86 16.30 17.80
N TRP A 528 -5.07 15.29 16.97
CA TRP A 528 -5.39 15.39 15.56
C TRP A 528 -6.65 14.59 15.26
N VAL A 529 -7.66 15.23 14.69
CA VAL A 529 -8.98 14.64 14.46
C VAL A 529 -9.41 14.74 13.01
N ALA A 530 -9.96 13.67 12.47
CA ALA A 530 -10.60 13.60 11.16
C ALA A 530 -12.08 13.25 11.31
N PHE A 531 -12.90 13.61 10.34
CA PHE A 531 -14.33 13.29 10.33
C PHE A 531 -14.67 12.29 9.23
N THR A 532 -15.57 11.36 9.56
CA THR A 532 -16.18 10.45 8.59
C THR A 532 -17.69 10.54 8.62
N ARG A 533 -18.34 10.33 7.47
CA ARG A 533 -19.78 10.10 7.35
C ARG A 533 -20.00 8.69 6.79
N GLY A 534 -20.48 7.77 7.63
CA GLY A 534 -20.40 6.36 7.28
C GLY A 534 -18.94 5.95 7.00
N PRO A 535 -18.62 5.31 5.86
CA PRO A 535 -17.25 4.94 5.52
C PRO A 535 -16.44 6.07 4.84
N ILE A 536 -17.06 7.23 4.58
CA ILE A 536 -16.47 8.29 3.77
C ILE A 536 -15.76 9.33 4.64
N VAL A 537 -14.51 9.58 4.34
CA VAL A 537 -13.71 10.65 4.96
C VAL A 537 -14.17 12.00 4.42
N LEU A 538 -14.43 12.93 5.33
CA LEU A 538 -14.75 14.31 5.03
C LEU A 538 -13.49 15.17 5.16
N ALA A 539 -13.16 15.87 4.09
CA ALA A 539 -12.00 16.75 4.03
C ALA A 539 -12.41 18.15 3.51
N ALA A 540 -11.58 19.14 3.76
CA ALA A 540 -11.83 20.49 3.24
C ALA A 540 -10.71 20.94 2.31
N GLU A 541 -11.05 21.71 1.27
CA GLU A 541 -10.09 22.41 0.41
C GLU A 541 -9.46 23.57 1.17
N LEU A 542 -8.14 23.73 1.03
CA LEU A 542 -7.39 24.89 1.52
C LEU A 542 -6.70 25.58 0.34
N ASP A 543 -7.27 26.66 -0.13
CA ASP A 543 -6.72 27.48 -1.22
C ASP A 543 -5.77 28.54 -0.65
N THR A 544 -4.57 28.14 -0.26
CA THR A 544 -3.61 29.02 0.42
C THR A 544 -2.28 29.21 -0.31
N LEU A 545 -1.87 28.25 -1.13
CA LEU A 545 -0.56 28.22 -1.80
C LEU A 545 -0.70 27.56 -3.18
N SER A 546 0.27 27.77 -4.08
CA SER A 546 0.31 27.11 -5.39
C SER A 546 0.66 25.62 -5.28
N GLU A 547 0.28 24.85 -6.30
CA GLU A 547 0.56 23.40 -6.44
C GLU A 547 1.54 23.15 -7.59
N PRO A 548 2.84 23.44 -7.45
CA PRO A 548 3.83 23.08 -8.47
C PRO A 548 3.92 21.56 -8.59
N ASN A 549 4.27 21.06 -9.77
CA ASN A 549 4.30 19.62 -10.13
C ASN A 549 3.05 18.83 -9.73
N LEU A 550 1.88 19.41 -9.91
CA LEU A 550 0.60 18.71 -9.70
C LEU A 550 0.51 17.42 -10.55
N PHE A 551 1.08 17.45 -11.74
CA PHE A 551 1.36 16.28 -12.56
C PHE A 551 2.88 16.11 -12.66
N ALA A 552 3.33 14.88 -12.40
CA ALA A 552 4.74 14.55 -12.40
C ALA A 552 5.39 14.76 -13.77
N ASP A 553 6.65 15.14 -13.75
CA ASP A 553 7.55 15.06 -14.90
C ASP A 553 8.23 13.70 -14.99
N GLY A 554 9.10 13.50 -15.98
CA GLY A 554 9.85 12.26 -16.16
C GLY A 554 10.99 12.06 -15.16
N SER A 555 11.16 12.93 -14.16
CA SER A 555 12.21 12.78 -13.14
C SER A 555 11.94 11.57 -12.23
N ARG A 556 13.01 10.99 -11.67
CA ARG A 556 12.91 9.81 -10.82
C ARG A 556 12.02 10.03 -9.59
N MET A 557 12.10 11.24 -8.99
CA MET A 557 11.36 11.63 -7.78
C MET A 557 10.13 12.51 -8.08
N GLY A 558 9.67 12.55 -9.33
CA GLY A 558 8.54 13.38 -9.77
C GLY A 558 7.21 13.09 -9.06
N HIS A 559 7.11 11.97 -8.35
CA HIS A 559 5.93 11.57 -7.57
C HIS A 559 5.75 12.32 -6.25
N ILE A 560 6.74 13.11 -5.80
CA ILE A 560 6.68 13.85 -4.54
C ILE A 560 6.16 15.26 -4.81
N ALA A 561 5.10 15.67 -4.12
CA ALA A 561 4.56 17.03 -4.20
C ALA A 561 5.59 18.04 -3.66
N SER A 562 6.13 18.88 -4.56
CA SER A 562 7.25 19.77 -4.27
C SER A 562 6.86 21.16 -3.71
N GLY A 563 5.55 21.48 -3.67
CA GLY A 563 5.06 22.79 -3.22
C GLY A 563 5.40 23.08 -1.76
N ALA A 564 5.39 24.37 -1.44
CA ALA A 564 5.62 24.84 -0.08
C ALA A 564 4.67 24.18 0.93
N LEU A 565 5.18 23.88 2.11
CA LEU A 565 4.38 23.34 3.21
C LEU A 565 3.64 24.49 3.91
N LEU A 566 2.35 24.27 4.21
CA LEU A 566 1.63 25.16 5.11
C LEU A 566 2.22 24.98 6.53
N PRO A 567 2.61 26.05 7.23
CA PRO A 567 2.98 25.96 8.63
C PRO A 567 1.84 25.36 9.47
N LEU A 568 2.15 24.38 10.35
CA LEU A 568 1.12 23.67 11.10
C LEU A 568 0.33 24.58 12.05
N ASN A 569 0.96 25.65 12.57
CA ASN A 569 0.29 26.68 13.37
C ASN A 569 -0.69 27.55 12.58
N GLU A 570 -0.61 27.53 11.25
CA GLU A 570 -1.57 28.20 10.35
C GLU A 570 -2.71 27.27 9.91
N ALA A 571 -2.61 25.96 10.18
CA ALA A 571 -3.67 25.01 9.87
C ALA A 571 -4.97 25.36 10.63
N PRO A 572 -6.16 25.10 10.06
CA PRO A 572 -7.42 25.39 10.74
C PRO A 572 -7.57 24.55 12.00
N LEU A 573 -7.50 25.20 13.18
CA LEU A 573 -7.58 24.59 14.50
C LEU A 573 -9.05 24.41 14.92
N LEU A 574 -9.40 23.20 15.36
CA LEU A 574 -10.71 22.91 15.95
C LEU A 574 -10.65 23.09 17.47
N VAL A 575 -11.66 23.79 18.00
CA VAL A 575 -11.84 24.02 19.44
C VAL A 575 -13.23 23.58 19.87
N GLY A 576 -13.30 22.68 20.87
CA GLY A 576 -14.58 22.20 21.34
C GLY A 576 -14.47 21.03 22.31
N ASN A 577 -15.61 20.50 22.76
CA ASN A 577 -15.63 19.33 23.62
C ASN A 577 -15.46 18.05 22.77
N LYS A 578 -14.48 17.21 23.12
CA LYS A 578 -14.15 15.95 22.43
C LYS A 578 -15.38 15.06 22.21
N ALA A 579 -16.25 14.95 23.19
CA ALA A 579 -17.46 14.10 23.14
C ALA A 579 -18.53 14.59 22.15
N THR A 580 -18.51 15.88 21.79
CA THR A 580 -19.56 16.48 20.94
C THR A 580 -19.02 16.97 19.59
N LEU A 581 -17.74 16.74 19.27
CA LEU A 581 -17.13 17.20 18.01
C LEU A 581 -17.95 16.77 16.78
N ALA A 582 -18.27 15.49 16.68
CA ALA A 582 -19.01 14.96 15.54
C ALA A 582 -20.41 15.58 15.38
N GLN A 583 -21.06 15.92 16.50
CA GLN A 583 -22.41 16.53 16.51
C GLN A 583 -22.38 17.99 16.00
N ASN A 584 -21.22 18.65 16.07
CA ASN A 584 -21.03 20.01 15.58
C ASN A 584 -20.62 20.09 14.10
N VAL A 585 -20.46 18.95 13.44
CA VAL A 585 -20.31 18.85 11.98
C VAL A 585 -21.70 18.69 11.39
N GLN A 586 -22.27 19.80 10.88
CA GLN A 586 -23.64 19.85 10.42
C GLN A 586 -23.75 19.74 8.91
N PRO A 587 -24.75 19.00 8.39
CA PRO A 587 -24.99 18.97 6.95
C PRO A 587 -25.40 20.34 6.44
N GLU A 588 -24.83 20.77 5.32
CA GLU A 588 -25.36 21.91 4.57
C GLU A 588 -26.62 21.47 3.80
N GLN A 589 -27.49 22.43 3.45
CA GLN A 589 -28.79 22.17 2.79
C GLN A 589 -28.63 21.61 1.35
N SER A 590 -27.58 20.88 1.05
CA SER A 590 -27.31 20.32 -0.25
C SER A 590 -27.45 18.80 -0.26
N LYS A 591 -27.90 18.27 -1.39
CA LYS A 591 -28.02 16.82 -1.63
C LYS A 591 -26.66 16.08 -1.76
N ASN A 592 -25.51 16.78 -1.59
CA ASN A 592 -24.22 16.32 -2.08
C ASN A 592 -23.20 15.97 -1.00
N MET A 593 -23.60 15.50 0.18
CA MET A 593 -22.67 15.19 1.29
C MET A 593 -21.72 16.35 1.65
N ASN A 594 -22.22 17.58 1.65
CA ASN A 594 -21.50 18.76 2.11
C ASN A 594 -21.84 19.05 3.57
N PHE A 595 -20.81 19.34 4.36
CA PHE A 595 -20.94 19.62 5.79
C PHE A 595 -20.17 20.88 6.16
N SER A 596 -20.50 21.47 7.30
CA SER A 596 -19.81 22.61 7.89
C SER A 596 -19.40 22.28 9.33
N ALA A 597 -18.17 22.66 9.69
CA ALA A 597 -17.65 22.64 11.05
C ALA A 597 -17.39 24.05 11.58
N SER A 598 -18.08 25.07 11.07
CA SER A 598 -17.84 26.49 11.34
C SER A 598 -17.85 26.87 12.84
N THR A 599 -18.66 26.17 13.64
CA THR A 599 -18.74 26.36 15.10
C THR A 599 -17.52 25.86 15.85
N LEU A 600 -16.77 24.91 15.28
CA LEU A 600 -15.56 24.32 15.86
C LEU A 600 -14.29 25.08 15.44
N ILE A 601 -14.26 25.69 14.25
CA ILE A 601 -13.05 26.28 13.69
C ILE A 601 -12.72 27.59 14.44
N TYR A 602 -11.48 27.68 14.97
CA TYR A 602 -11.02 28.82 15.75
C TYR A 602 -10.77 30.06 14.88
N GLN A 603 -9.98 29.91 13.79
CA GLN A 603 -9.58 31.04 12.96
C GLN A 603 -10.74 31.53 12.08
N PRO A 604 -11.09 32.85 12.14
CA PRO A 604 -12.19 33.41 11.35
C PRO A 604 -12.06 33.17 9.84
N LYS A 605 -10.84 33.21 9.31
CA LYS A 605 -10.56 33.02 7.87
C LYS A 605 -10.99 31.65 7.33
N TYR A 606 -11.13 30.64 8.21
CA TYR A 606 -11.47 29.26 7.83
C TYR A 606 -12.91 28.85 8.16
N LYS A 607 -13.70 29.73 8.77
CA LYS A 607 -15.06 29.37 9.22
C LYS A 607 -16.02 28.96 8.10
N ASN A 608 -15.75 29.36 6.88
CA ASN A 608 -16.55 29.02 5.70
C ASN A 608 -16.08 27.77 4.96
N LEU A 609 -15.09 27.05 5.49
CA LEU A 609 -14.63 25.81 4.88
C LEU A 609 -15.75 24.78 4.85
N LYS A 610 -15.90 24.11 3.70
CA LYS A 610 -16.83 23.01 3.51
C LYS A 610 -16.10 21.72 3.62
N LEU A 611 -16.69 20.79 4.36
CA LEU A 611 -16.24 19.41 4.42
C LEU A 611 -16.98 18.61 3.35
N VAL A 612 -16.24 18.01 2.45
CA VAL A 612 -16.77 17.20 1.33
C VAL A 612 -16.11 15.83 1.32
N PRO A 613 -16.64 14.83 0.61
CA PRO A 613 -15.97 13.55 0.45
C PRO A 613 -14.56 13.72 -0.11
N PHE A 614 -13.55 13.16 0.55
CA PHE A 614 -12.14 13.35 0.19
C PHE A 614 -11.83 12.95 -1.26
N TYR A 615 -12.48 11.92 -1.79
CA TYR A 615 -12.30 11.49 -3.18
C TYR A 615 -12.78 12.52 -4.22
N THR A 616 -13.44 13.60 -3.82
CA THR A 616 -13.85 14.69 -4.72
C THR A 616 -12.84 15.83 -4.79
N LEU A 617 -11.87 15.87 -3.87
CA LEU A 617 -10.86 16.92 -3.80
C LEU A 617 -9.65 16.57 -4.67
N ASN A 618 -9.82 16.61 -5.99
CA ASN A 618 -8.73 16.42 -6.93
C ASN A 618 -8.03 17.76 -7.20
N GLU A 619 -6.70 17.72 -7.46
CA GLU A 619 -5.90 18.90 -7.84
C GLU A 619 -6.02 20.06 -6.84
N LYS A 620 -6.11 19.76 -5.56
CA LYS A 620 -6.34 20.73 -4.50
C LYS A 620 -5.43 20.48 -3.31
N ARG A 621 -5.11 21.56 -2.59
CA ARG A 621 -4.63 21.47 -1.22
C ARG A 621 -5.80 21.15 -0.31
N TYR A 622 -5.57 20.29 0.68
CA TYR A 622 -6.66 19.79 1.53
C TYR A 622 -6.26 19.64 2.99
N VAL A 623 -7.25 19.51 3.86
CA VAL A 623 -7.09 19.08 5.23
C VAL A 623 -8.01 17.88 5.51
N ILE A 624 -7.41 16.77 5.99
CA ILE A 624 -8.10 15.56 6.44
C ILE A 624 -8.09 15.52 7.97
N TYR A 625 -6.89 15.59 8.57
CA TYR A 625 -6.70 15.69 10.00
C TYR A 625 -6.52 17.15 10.40
N TRP A 626 -7.30 17.57 11.37
CA TRP A 626 -7.35 18.92 11.91
C TRP A 626 -6.65 18.94 13.27
N PRO A 627 -5.78 19.91 13.57
CA PRO A 627 -5.33 20.12 14.93
C PRO A 627 -6.51 20.41 15.82
N TYR A 628 -6.51 19.85 17.02
CA TYR A 628 -7.61 19.94 17.96
C TYR A 628 -7.13 20.42 19.33
N THR A 629 -7.99 21.11 20.05
CA THR A 629 -7.88 21.38 21.49
C THR A 629 -9.27 21.63 22.10
N ASP A 630 -9.38 21.54 23.41
CA ASP A 630 -10.55 22.07 24.14
C ASP A 630 -10.35 23.55 24.51
N PHE A 631 -11.41 24.15 25.05
CA PHE A 631 -11.37 25.58 25.43
C PHE A 631 -10.36 25.88 26.55
N ALA A 632 -10.14 24.96 27.47
CA ALA A 632 -9.24 25.17 28.62
C ALA A 632 -7.76 25.20 28.21
N HIS A 633 -7.37 24.37 27.23
CA HIS A 633 -5.99 24.21 26.79
C HIS A 633 -5.65 25.04 25.53
N LEU A 634 -6.59 25.86 25.03
CA LEU A 634 -6.39 26.63 23.79
C LEU A 634 -5.14 27.54 23.82
N PRO A 635 -4.85 28.32 24.86
CA PRO A 635 -3.66 29.19 24.89
C PRO A 635 -2.36 28.37 24.82
N GLU A 636 -2.30 27.25 25.52
CA GLU A 636 -1.13 26.36 25.54
C GLU A 636 -0.91 25.70 24.18
N ARG A 637 -2.00 25.25 23.53
CA ARG A 637 -1.94 24.65 22.19
C ARG A 637 -1.39 25.62 21.16
N ILE A 638 -1.90 26.85 21.12
CA ILE A 638 -1.42 27.89 20.22
C ILE A 638 0.07 28.17 20.49
N LYS A 639 0.47 28.30 21.75
CA LYS A 639 1.87 28.55 22.12
C LYS A 639 2.79 27.42 21.66
N SER A 640 2.42 26.16 21.90
CA SER A 640 3.22 24.99 21.52
C SER A 640 3.35 24.86 20.00
N MET A 641 2.27 25.05 19.24
CA MET A 641 2.29 25.01 17.77
C MET A 641 3.17 26.12 17.19
N ASN A 642 3.10 27.34 17.73
CA ASN A 642 3.93 28.47 17.30
C ASN A 642 5.42 28.24 17.57
N LEU A 643 5.77 27.70 18.73
CA LEU A 643 7.17 27.39 19.08
C LEU A 643 7.74 26.32 18.16
N TYR A 644 7.01 25.24 17.97
CA TYR A 644 7.38 24.12 17.11
C TYR A 644 7.66 24.59 15.66
N GLU A 645 6.73 25.34 15.05
CA GLU A 645 6.89 25.81 13.68
C GLU A 645 8.04 26.82 13.54
N LYS A 646 8.26 27.68 14.54
CA LYS A 646 9.36 28.64 14.52
C LYS A 646 10.72 27.96 14.37
N GLU A 647 10.96 26.91 15.15
CA GLU A 647 12.21 26.16 15.08
C GLU A 647 12.34 25.38 13.76
N LYS A 648 11.25 24.77 13.31
CA LYS A 648 11.19 24.01 12.04
C LYS A 648 11.44 24.92 10.83
N ILE A 649 10.73 26.04 10.73
CA ILE A 649 10.89 27.02 9.65
C ILE A 649 12.32 27.53 9.60
N LYS A 650 12.93 27.83 10.75
CA LYS A 650 14.32 28.27 10.84
C LYS A 650 15.27 27.24 10.22
N LEU A 651 15.08 25.95 10.54
CA LEU A 651 15.91 24.86 10.00
C LEU A 651 15.64 24.68 8.50
N GLU A 652 14.37 24.66 8.07
CA GLU A 652 13.99 24.52 6.65
C GLU A 652 14.53 25.66 5.78
N LEU A 653 14.40 26.91 6.25
CA LEU A 653 14.93 28.08 5.54
C LEU A 653 16.47 28.07 5.46
N ALA A 654 17.14 27.50 6.45
CA ALA A 654 18.58 27.33 6.44
C ALA A 654 19.04 26.16 5.55
N THR A 655 18.17 25.18 5.28
CA THR A 655 18.53 23.99 4.50
C THR A 655 18.61 24.29 3.01
N VAL A 656 19.75 23.99 2.41
CA VAL A 656 20.02 24.10 0.96
C VAL A 656 19.74 22.76 0.29
N ASP A 657 20.19 21.65 0.94
CA ASP A 657 20.00 20.28 0.49
C ASP A 657 19.87 19.31 1.67
N LEU A 658 19.14 18.21 1.50
CA LEU A 658 18.81 17.26 2.56
C LEU A 658 18.90 15.83 2.05
N ILE A 659 19.59 14.97 2.80
CA ILE A 659 19.66 13.53 2.55
C ILE A 659 19.17 12.78 3.78
N ASN A 660 18.09 12.04 3.65
CA ASN A 660 17.67 11.03 4.62
C ASN A 660 18.46 9.74 4.34
N THR A 661 19.49 9.51 5.14
CA THR A 661 20.41 8.38 4.94
C THR A 661 19.75 7.05 5.26
N GLY A 662 20.11 6.00 4.51
CA GLY A 662 19.52 4.67 4.67
C GLY A 662 18.14 4.51 4.01
N GLU A 663 17.55 5.58 3.49
CA GLU A 663 16.32 5.55 2.70
C GLU A 663 16.68 5.46 1.21
N GLN A 664 16.09 4.49 0.51
CA GLN A 664 16.52 4.13 -0.84
C GLN A 664 16.35 5.27 -1.85
N GLN A 665 15.21 5.95 -1.84
CA GLN A 665 14.93 7.01 -2.83
C GLN A 665 15.82 8.25 -2.63
N PRO A 666 15.92 8.84 -1.42
CA PRO A 666 16.81 9.97 -1.15
C PRO A 666 18.27 9.68 -1.48
N GLU A 667 18.78 8.49 -1.10
CA GLU A 667 20.17 8.10 -1.41
C GLU A 667 20.41 7.94 -2.92
N THR A 668 19.45 7.40 -3.65
CA THR A 668 19.54 7.25 -5.10
C THR A 668 19.52 8.60 -5.83
N ASP A 669 18.65 9.54 -5.41
CA ASP A 669 18.58 10.89 -5.97
C ASP A 669 19.89 11.67 -5.76
N HIS A 670 20.58 11.40 -4.66
CA HIS A 670 21.88 11.96 -4.35
C HIS A 670 23.05 11.11 -4.85
N GLY A 671 22.80 10.14 -5.73
CA GLY A 671 23.84 9.35 -6.41
C GLY A 671 24.75 8.58 -5.46
N PHE A 672 24.18 7.98 -4.42
CA PHE A 672 24.86 7.18 -3.42
C PHE A 672 25.88 6.21 -4.03
N LYS A 673 27.07 6.15 -3.45
CA LYS A 673 28.11 5.14 -3.73
C LYS A 673 28.75 4.74 -2.41
N GLY A 674 29.22 3.51 -2.31
CA GLY A 674 29.90 3.07 -1.10
C GLY A 674 30.52 1.69 -1.21
N GLU A 675 31.45 1.41 -0.29
CA GLU A 675 32.11 0.12 -0.15
C GLU A 675 32.12 -0.28 1.31
N GLN A 676 31.76 -1.54 1.60
CA GLN A 676 31.62 -2.08 2.95
C GLN A 676 30.74 -1.21 3.86
N THR A 677 29.59 -0.80 3.34
CA THR A 677 28.59 0.02 4.03
C THR A 677 27.31 -0.78 4.25
N ASP A 678 26.58 -0.43 5.32
CA ASP A 678 25.30 -1.03 5.64
C ASP A 678 24.31 0.07 6.02
N ASN A 679 23.02 -0.24 5.95
CA ASN A 679 21.92 0.63 6.39
C ASN A 679 21.03 -0.12 7.38
N GLY A 680 20.29 0.61 8.17
CA GLY A 680 19.36 0.04 9.12
C GLY A 680 18.50 1.11 9.78
N THR A 681 17.80 0.71 10.83
CA THR A 681 16.94 1.59 11.60
C THR A 681 17.32 1.49 13.08
N PHE A 682 17.42 2.62 13.76
CA PHE A 682 17.66 2.70 15.20
C PHE A 682 16.83 3.85 15.78
N HIS A 683 16.09 3.60 16.85
CA HIS A 683 15.11 4.55 17.39
C HIS A 683 14.29 5.22 16.27
N GLU A 684 13.80 4.38 15.34
CA GLU A 684 12.88 4.76 14.25
C GLU A 684 13.45 5.69 13.17
N ARG A 685 14.74 6.01 13.28
CA ARG A 685 15.47 6.77 12.25
C ARG A 685 16.33 5.84 11.42
N HIS A 686 16.25 5.99 10.12
CA HIS A 686 17.14 5.29 9.19
C HIS A 686 18.55 5.84 9.32
N PHE A 687 19.52 4.99 9.06
CA PHE A 687 20.92 5.36 9.06
C PHE A 687 21.71 4.69 7.95
N ARG A 688 22.84 5.30 7.60
CA ARG A 688 23.94 4.70 6.85
C ARG A 688 25.18 4.66 7.70
N ASN A 689 25.91 3.52 7.71
CA ASN A 689 27.22 3.38 8.31
C ASN A 689 28.21 2.68 7.38
N GLY A 690 29.48 2.52 7.78
CA GLY A 690 30.43 1.82 6.91
C GLY A 690 31.74 1.46 7.59
N LYS A 691 32.39 0.41 7.07
CA LYS A 691 33.75 -0.01 7.44
C LYS A 691 34.83 0.54 6.51
N SER A 692 34.43 1.05 5.32
CA SER A 692 35.33 1.65 4.33
C SER A 692 34.92 3.08 4.03
N TRP A 693 34.04 3.30 3.04
CA TRP A 693 33.60 4.64 2.65
C TRP A 693 32.20 4.63 2.01
N PHE A 694 31.55 5.80 2.03
CA PHE A 694 30.40 6.09 1.19
C PHE A 694 30.33 7.57 0.82
N SER A 695 29.64 7.90 -0.27
CA SER A 695 29.51 9.27 -0.79
C SER A 695 28.12 9.57 -1.34
N TYR A 696 27.85 10.87 -1.41
CA TYR A 696 26.62 11.45 -1.98
C TYR A 696 26.98 12.67 -2.82
N ARG A 697 26.10 13.06 -3.74
CA ARG A 697 26.12 14.33 -4.45
C ARG A 697 25.20 15.32 -3.77
N LEU A 698 25.75 16.41 -3.21
CA LEU A 698 25.01 17.54 -2.67
C LEU A 698 24.78 18.58 -3.76
N LYS A 699 23.63 19.25 -3.72
CA LYS A 699 23.21 20.26 -4.69
C LYS A 699 23.12 21.64 -4.02
N ASP A 700 23.88 22.63 -4.54
CA ASP A 700 23.87 24.03 -4.07
C ASP A 700 23.84 25.00 -5.25
N LYS A 701 22.65 25.19 -5.83
CA LYS A 701 22.46 26.00 -7.04
C LYS A 701 22.93 27.45 -6.88
N ASP A 702 22.77 28.00 -5.67
CA ASP A 702 23.01 29.41 -5.36
C ASP A 702 24.38 29.65 -4.71
N LEU A 703 25.17 28.59 -4.49
CA LEU A 703 26.44 28.62 -3.74
C LEU A 703 26.29 29.28 -2.37
N ALA A 704 25.16 29.00 -1.70
CA ALA A 704 24.73 29.65 -0.48
C ALA A 704 25.15 28.88 0.80
N ALA A 705 25.65 27.68 0.66
CA ALA A 705 25.99 26.82 1.79
C ALA A 705 27.16 27.39 2.60
N THR A 706 27.06 27.28 3.90
CA THR A 706 28.11 27.66 4.85
C THR A 706 28.53 26.52 5.75
N LYS A 707 27.62 25.54 5.95
CA LYS A 707 27.82 24.41 6.86
C LYS A 707 27.30 23.09 6.27
N LEU A 708 27.98 22.03 6.65
CA LEU A 708 27.48 20.66 6.58
C LEU A 708 27.04 20.26 7.99
N SER A 709 25.85 19.74 8.14
CA SER A 709 25.38 19.12 9.38
C SER A 709 25.01 17.66 9.15
N PHE A 710 25.23 16.82 10.15
CA PHE A 710 24.75 15.44 10.14
C PHE A 710 24.37 14.98 11.55
N THR A 711 23.31 14.19 11.61
CA THR A 711 22.76 13.69 12.86
C THR A 711 23.43 12.37 13.26
N LEU A 712 23.84 12.27 14.51
CA LEU A 712 24.45 11.11 15.16
C LEU A 712 23.64 10.75 16.42
N HIS A 713 23.91 9.57 17.01
CA HIS A 713 23.37 9.18 18.30
C HIS A 713 24.49 9.04 19.35
N GLY A 714 24.22 9.47 20.57
CA GLY A 714 25.21 9.53 21.63
C GLY A 714 25.70 8.18 22.18
N ASN A 715 25.08 7.06 21.76
CA ASN A 715 25.58 5.71 22.06
C ASN A 715 26.81 5.31 21.22
N GLU A 716 27.12 6.05 20.17
CA GLU A 716 28.28 5.82 19.31
C GLU A 716 29.57 6.17 20.08
N ARG A 717 30.56 5.29 20.08
CA ARG A 717 31.79 5.45 20.87
C ARG A 717 33.01 4.98 20.11
N ASN A 718 34.17 5.61 20.38
CA ASN A 718 35.47 5.22 19.87
C ASN A 718 35.51 5.06 18.34
N LYS A 719 34.86 5.97 17.62
CA LYS A 719 34.84 5.97 16.17
C LYS A 719 35.54 7.19 15.60
N THR A 720 36.34 6.96 14.56
CA THR A 720 37.06 8.02 13.86
C THR A 720 36.86 7.88 12.36
N PHE A 721 36.47 8.97 11.74
CA PHE A 721 36.29 9.03 10.28
C PHE A 721 36.63 10.41 9.74
N SER A 722 36.83 10.51 8.44
CA SER A 722 37.13 11.75 7.74
C SER A 722 35.98 12.12 6.79
N VAL A 723 35.67 13.39 6.71
CA VAL A 723 34.66 13.98 5.81
C VAL A 723 35.38 14.78 4.73
N PHE A 724 35.08 14.49 3.47
CA PHE A 724 35.65 15.17 2.31
C PHE A 724 34.56 15.84 1.48
N ILE A 725 34.90 16.93 0.83
CA ILE A 725 34.11 17.55 -0.25
C ILE A 725 35.02 17.63 -1.49
N ASN A 726 34.58 17.06 -2.61
CA ASN A 726 35.32 17.02 -3.88
C ASN A 726 36.78 16.53 -3.67
N ASP A 727 36.96 15.42 -2.98
CA ASP A 727 38.23 14.79 -2.58
C ASP A 727 39.14 15.64 -1.69
N LYS A 728 38.71 16.81 -1.24
CA LYS A 728 39.45 17.64 -0.28
C LYS A 728 38.96 17.37 1.13
N LEU A 729 39.88 17.09 2.05
CA LEU A 729 39.55 16.87 3.46
C LEU A 729 38.89 18.12 4.05
N LEU A 730 37.64 17.98 4.50
CA LEU A 730 36.92 19.02 5.22
C LEU A 730 37.22 18.96 6.70
N GLN A 731 37.06 17.76 7.30
CA GLN A 731 37.34 17.56 8.74
C GLN A 731 37.56 16.07 9.04
N LYS A 732 38.42 15.80 10.06
CA LYS A 732 38.51 14.51 10.74
C LYS A 732 37.63 14.58 11.99
N VAL A 733 36.70 13.62 12.14
CA VAL A 733 35.72 13.56 13.23
C VAL A 733 36.08 12.42 14.17
N ASN A 734 36.15 12.70 15.47
CA ASN A 734 36.35 11.70 16.51
C ASN A 734 35.11 11.68 17.43
N ILE A 735 34.56 10.50 17.65
CA ILE A 735 33.42 10.27 18.52
C ILE A 735 33.93 9.54 19.77
N ASP A 736 33.91 10.23 20.89
CA ASP A 736 34.41 9.74 22.17
C ASP A 736 33.33 9.15 23.11
N GLY A 737 32.04 9.34 22.75
CA GLY A 737 30.89 8.83 23.49
C GLY A 737 30.49 9.74 24.68
N THR A 738 30.85 11.01 24.65
CA THR A 738 30.48 11.99 25.69
C THR A 738 29.17 12.73 25.42
N SER A 739 28.53 12.47 24.26
CA SER A 739 27.33 13.19 23.79
C SER A 739 26.00 12.67 24.35
N GLY A 740 26.03 11.93 25.47
CA GLY A 740 24.80 11.41 26.11
C GLY A 740 24.21 10.18 25.42
N ASN A 741 22.88 9.98 25.55
CA ASN A 741 22.17 8.84 24.95
C ASN A 741 21.08 9.27 23.95
N ASP A 742 21.07 10.52 23.53
CA ASP A 742 20.09 11.08 22.59
C ASP A 742 20.72 11.35 21.21
N PHE A 743 19.87 11.67 20.24
CA PHE A 743 20.34 12.18 18.96
C PHE A 743 20.93 13.58 19.12
N TYR A 744 22.03 13.83 18.45
CA TYR A 744 22.67 15.15 18.39
C TYR A 744 23.16 15.48 16.99
N VAL A 745 23.29 16.77 16.68
CA VAL A 745 23.75 17.27 15.39
C VAL A 745 25.21 17.66 15.48
N SER A 746 26.00 17.17 14.53
CA SER A 746 27.39 17.60 14.32
C SER A 746 27.43 18.55 13.15
N GLU A 747 28.06 19.74 13.32
CA GLU A 747 28.19 20.76 12.25
C GLU A 747 29.65 20.96 11.87
N ILE A 748 29.92 21.13 10.58
CA ILE A 748 31.24 21.43 10.02
C ILE A 748 31.11 22.62 9.08
N ASN A 749 31.93 23.67 9.26
CA ASN A 749 31.97 24.81 8.36
C ASN A 749 32.56 24.43 6.99
N ILE A 750 31.93 24.88 5.91
CA ILE A 750 32.40 24.65 4.54
C ILE A 750 33.13 25.90 4.05
N PRO A 751 34.43 25.83 3.72
CA PRO A 751 35.13 26.94 3.09
C PRO A 751 34.52 27.31 1.73
N LYS A 752 34.34 28.59 1.45
CA LYS A 752 33.79 29.06 0.17
C LYS A 752 34.52 28.51 -1.07
N THR A 753 35.81 28.21 -0.93
CA THR A 753 36.65 27.62 -2.00
C THR A 753 36.28 26.18 -2.36
N LEU A 754 35.42 25.51 -1.58
CA LEU A 754 34.93 24.16 -1.84
C LEU A 754 33.52 24.13 -2.41
N LEU A 755 32.83 25.26 -2.44
CA LEU A 755 31.45 25.34 -2.93
C LEU A 755 31.42 25.14 -4.46
N ALA A 756 30.47 24.35 -4.90
CA ALA A 756 30.10 24.14 -6.30
C ALA A 756 28.60 23.83 -6.39
N VAL A 757 28.02 24.01 -7.58
CA VAL A 757 26.60 23.69 -7.83
C VAL A 757 26.27 22.23 -7.50
N GLU A 758 27.21 21.33 -7.77
CA GLU A 758 27.18 19.95 -7.29
C GLU A 758 28.52 19.64 -6.59
N MET A 759 28.44 19.01 -5.44
CA MET A 759 29.60 18.64 -4.62
C MET A 759 29.52 17.16 -4.23
N GLU A 760 30.61 16.42 -4.37
CA GLU A 760 30.70 15.08 -3.81
C GLU A 760 31.07 15.17 -2.32
N LEU A 761 30.12 14.78 -1.45
CA LEU A 761 30.35 14.57 -0.03
C LEU A 761 30.77 13.11 0.20
N LYS A 762 31.91 12.87 0.85
CA LYS A 762 32.42 11.52 1.10
C LYS A 762 32.82 11.34 2.56
N PHE A 763 32.36 10.23 3.14
CA PHE A 763 32.74 9.78 4.46
C PHE A 763 33.71 8.60 4.32
N VAL A 764 34.82 8.62 5.04
CA VAL A 764 35.86 7.57 4.98
C VAL A 764 36.23 7.14 6.41
N ALA A 765 36.15 5.86 6.70
CA ALA A 765 36.57 5.30 7.97
C ALA A 765 38.09 5.45 8.17
N ALA A 766 38.55 5.77 9.37
CA ALA A 766 39.96 5.70 9.69
C ALA A 766 40.45 4.24 9.80
N SER A 767 41.75 4.01 9.69
CA SER A 767 42.34 2.69 9.90
C SER A 767 41.91 2.14 11.28
N ASN A 768 41.40 0.91 11.31
CA ASN A 768 40.89 0.24 12.52
C ASN A 768 39.67 0.92 13.17
N SER A 769 38.89 1.70 12.41
CA SER A 769 37.65 2.34 12.88
C SER A 769 36.49 2.12 11.88
N THR A 770 35.34 2.68 12.18
CA THR A 770 34.15 2.64 11.33
C THR A 770 33.50 4.03 11.27
N ILE A 771 32.78 4.29 10.20
CA ILE A 771 31.83 5.42 10.13
C ILE A 771 30.65 5.04 11.02
N PRO A 772 30.22 5.91 11.95
CA PRO A 772 29.05 5.67 12.82
C PRO A 772 27.76 5.62 12.02
N ASN A 773 26.66 5.33 12.70
CA ASN A 773 25.32 5.52 12.14
C ASN A 773 25.08 7.02 11.90
N ILE A 774 24.96 7.42 10.63
CA ILE A 774 24.58 8.77 10.21
C ILE A 774 23.12 8.72 9.80
N TYR A 775 22.26 9.55 10.41
CA TYR A 775 20.80 9.48 10.28
C TYR A 775 20.22 10.51 9.32
N GLU A 776 20.82 11.65 9.19
CA GLU A 776 20.40 12.73 8.32
C GLU A 776 21.61 13.60 7.99
N ILE A 777 21.67 14.08 6.76
CA ILE A 777 22.70 15.02 6.32
C ILE A 777 22.02 16.26 5.74
N ARG A 778 22.40 17.47 6.21
CA ARG A 778 21.91 18.72 5.66
C ARG A 778 23.08 19.62 5.21
N LEU A 779 22.87 20.23 4.09
CA LEU A 779 23.67 21.38 3.64
C LEU A 779 22.95 22.63 4.10
N LEU A 780 23.59 23.48 4.89
CA LEU A 780 22.97 24.66 5.50
C LEU A 780 23.64 25.95 5.00
N LYS A 781 22.82 27.01 4.75
CA LYS A 781 23.27 28.37 4.45
C LYS A 781 23.46 29.22 5.68
#